data_1b9b177d58fa9e2cd93d0e2d101e65ff
#
_entry.id   1b9b177d58fa9e2cd93d0e2d101e65ff
#
_cell.length_a   1.000
_cell.length_b   1.000
_cell.length_c   1.000
_cell.angle_alpha   90.00
_cell.angle_beta   90.00
_cell.angle_gamma   90.00
#
_symmetry.space_group_name_H-M   'P 1'
#
loop_
_entity.id
_entity.type
_entity.pdbx_description
1 polymer ?
#
loop_
_entity_poly.entity_id
_entity_poly.type
_entity_poly.pdbx_seq_one_letter_code
_entity_poly.pdbx_strand_id
1 'polypeptide(L)'
;RIVEQVERSTLLLHIPADALRQETLYATGGSALMANYDFRRYDVQAQGGKYRHSQTLTAELGANFHQWIVRSGQSYTTFDGEARFSHLYRYAQRSFSGRDAVLQVGEIVTGDALFPGITLTGVQMLPEHAASDRLSLTVSLPRAGSAEVWQGKILLKSYQVSAGINRLGGLPALSQQDDFTLVTFDESGNRQQQNIPRLQAQPESALPESGSAFAAGRLRLSRERAPLMLASTGLLQTQRIALRAGGLAGEGYLAAAWQARLRLAGKLTASLSQIVAQTGGKKLGATHQAALSYPLDQQLSLTTSASWRSRGYRTIDSGWRADGEESGDAQIRSQLAAGVSLNRAALGLFSLTASDTQSWRGNHTRGYTLAWSRTFARVNLNLGVQKNRLTVARQQHEDRYAYLNFSLPLGRDSNLRGWMTRNNGAMRMGAGYDQTVSPAFAWSLSSEQSAQQAPLLASSASWSSKYSQLSGGVARSATGSRFSFGARGGAVVHSEGVTFTPHSVGDTFSIISLHRAQPDVEIRTPAGTVWSDRHGYAIASLTPWRKNSVQINPHSLPGNVQIPGGIAELTPFRGAAVPLDLPAWRVRRALLTFPPEERPEPGSAVENSRGALVAYVSEDGTLFIDDLPAGPLYAHRPGGARCAIALTTPWVDRPGSLYTLLSARCVI
;
A
#
# COMPACT_ATOMS: atom_id res chain seq x y z
N ARG A 1 -3.48 41.13 12.61
CA ARG A 1 -3.58 41.89 13.87
C ARG A 1 -3.33 40.93 15.03
N ILE A 2 -2.43 41.31 15.92
CA ILE A 2 -2.13 40.55 17.14
C ILE A 2 -2.89 41.22 18.28
N VAL A 3 -3.66 40.45 19.03
CA VAL A 3 -4.38 40.89 20.23
C VAL A 3 -3.89 40.03 21.39
N GLU A 4 -3.24 40.69 22.35
CA GLU A 4 -2.71 40.07 23.55
C GLU A 4 -3.78 40.10 24.65
N GLN A 5 -4.21 38.96 25.14
CA GLN A 5 -5.12 38.85 26.28
C GLN A 5 -4.34 38.38 27.50
N VAL A 6 -3.74 39.33 28.19
CA VAL A 6 -2.84 39.07 29.34
C VAL A 6 -3.54 38.28 30.46
N GLU A 7 -4.83 38.58 30.72
CA GLU A 7 -5.64 37.91 31.76
C GLU A 7 -5.85 36.41 31.53
N ARG A 8 -5.66 35.90 30.28
CA ARG A 8 -5.82 34.49 29.91
C ARG A 8 -4.53 33.85 29.43
N SER A 9 -3.41 34.55 29.49
CA SER A 9 -2.12 34.10 28.90
C SER A 9 -2.29 33.60 27.47
N THR A 10 -3.12 34.32 26.67
CA THR A 10 -3.50 33.86 25.33
C THR A 10 -3.16 34.96 24.32
N LEU A 11 -2.51 34.58 23.24
CA LEU A 11 -2.22 35.42 22.10
C LEU A 11 -3.21 35.10 20.97
N LEU A 12 -4.08 36.04 20.64
CA LEU A 12 -5.04 35.90 19.54
C LEU A 12 -4.45 36.52 18.27
N LEU A 13 -4.18 35.68 17.29
CA LEU A 13 -3.72 36.09 15.97
C LEU A 13 -4.91 36.17 15.02
N HIS A 14 -5.32 37.39 14.67
CA HIS A 14 -6.28 37.63 13.59
C HIS A 14 -5.54 37.70 12.26
N ILE A 15 -5.56 36.58 11.52
CA ILE A 15 -5.00 36.46 10.18
C ILE A 15 -6.14 36.65 9.19
N PRO A 16 -6.09 37.63 8.26
CA PRO A 16 -7.09 37.78 7.21
C PRO A 16 -7.19 36.52 6.36
N ALA A 17 -8.39 36.19 5.85
CA ALA A 17 -8.62 34.96 5.09
C ALA A 17 -7.82 34.89 3.76
N ASP A 18 -7.48 36.05 3.20
CA ASP A 18 -6.61 36.22 2.04
C ASP A 18 -5.12 35.99 2.35
N ALA A 19 -4.67 36.28 3.57
CA ALA A 19 -3.33 35.97 4.06
C ALA A 19 -3.22 34.47 4.47
N LEU A 20 -4.34 33.80 4.69
CA LEU A 20 -4.44 32.35 4.88
C LEU A 20 -4.51 31.57 3.55
N ARG A 21 -4.51 32.24 2.40
CA ARG A 21 -4.23 31.57 1.13
C ARG A 21 -2.80 31.01 1.21
N GLN A 22 -2.70 29.81 1.76
CA GLN A 22 -1.70 28.90 1.27
C GLN A 22 -2.01 28.74 -0.23
N GLU A 23 -1.28 29.44 -1.08
CA GLU A 23 -1.04 28.92 -2.42
C GLU A 23 -0.60 27.48 -2.18
N THR A 24 -1.39 26.53 -2.64
CA THR A 24 -1.00 25.15 -2.60
C THR A 24 0.16 25.05 -3.59
N LEU A 25 1.36 25.39 -3.13
CA LEU A 25 2.59 25.26 -3.90
C LEU A 25 2.76 23.77 -4.12
N TYR A 26 2.33 23.34 -5.29
CA TYR A 26 2.55 21.96 -5.71
C TYR A 26 4.05 21.75 -5.84
N ALA A 27 4.58 20.85 -5.06
CA ALA A 27 5.98 20.47 -5.17
C ALA A 27 6.21 19.75 -6.51
N THR A 28 7.06 20.35 -7.33
CA THR A 28 7.41 19.88 -8.67
C THR A 28 8.90 19.57 -8.76
N GLY A 29 9.27 18.76 -9.75
CA GLY A 29 10.66 18.60 -10.14
C GLY A 29 11.36 17.42 -9.50
N GLY A 30 12.68 17.53 -9.49
CA GLY A 30 13.59 16.45 -9.15
C GLY A 30 13.80 15.43 -10.25
N SER A 31 14.93 14.76 -10.20
CA SER A 31 15.28 13.65 -11.10
C SER A 31 15.86 12.51 -10.26
N ALA A 32 15.37 11.32 -10.48
CA ALA A 32 15.84 10.14 -9.77
C ALA A 32 15.59 8.87 -10.58
N LEU A 33 16.42 7.85 -10.37
CA LEU A 33 16.16 6.50 -10.82
C LEU A 33 15.63 5.69 -9.64
N MET A 34 14.77 4.72 -9.89
CA MET A 34 14.23 3.87 -8.86
C MET A 34 14.20 2.40 -9.28
N ALA A 35 14.31 1.53 -8.30
CA ALA A 35 14.13 0.10 -8.45
C ALA A 35 13.31 -0.44 -7.28
N ASN A 36 12.24 -1.17 -7.58
CA ASN A 36 11.45 -1.92 -6.62
C ASN A 36 11.68 -3.41 -6.83
N TYR A 37 11.63 -4.19 -5.76
CA TYR A 37 11.71 -5.65 -5.84
C TYR A 37 10.83 -6.30 -4.77
N ASP A 38 10.27 -7.47 -5.12
CA ASP A 38 9.61 -8.41 -4.19
C ASP A 38 10.02 -9.83 -4.62
N PHE A 39 10.90 -10.44 -3.82
CA PHE A 39 11.39 -11.79 -4.02
C PHE A 39 10.77 -12.72 -2.98
N ARG A 40 10.33 -13.88 -3.41
CA ARG A 40 9.81 -14.94 -2.54
C ARG A 40 10.27 -16.30 -3.00
N ARG A 41 10.55 -17.15 -2.03
CA ARG A 41 10.94 -18.53 -2.25
C ARG A 41 10.23 -19.43 -1.25
N TYR A 42 9.72 -20.54 -1.75
CA TYR A 42 9.12 -21.62 -0.96
C TYR A 42 9.73 -22.94 -1.40
N ASP A 43 10.28 -23.66 -0.44
CA ASP A 43 10.85 -24.98 -0.62
C ASP A 43 10.07 -26.00 0.22
N VAL A 44 9.73 -27.13 -0.35
CA VAL A 44 9.05 -28.23 0.32
C VAL A 44 9.83 -29.51 0.05
N GLN A 45 10.33 -30.12 1.11
CA GLN A 45 10.99 -31.41 1.07
C GLN A 45 10.09 -32.44 1.74
N ALA A 46 9.53 -33.36 0.96
CA ALA A 46 8.72 -34.46 1.47
C ALA A 46 9.60 -35.64 1.91
N GLN A 47 9.08 -36.46 2.82
CA GLN A 47 9.71 -37.73 3.17
C GLN A 47 9.79 -38.61 1.91
N GLY A 48 10.98 -39.19 1.64
CA GLY A 48 11.23 -39.90 0.38
C GLY A 48 11.94 -39.09 -0.71
N GLY A 49 12.45 -37.87 -0.36
CA GLY A 49 13.38 -37.13 -1.21
C GLY A 49 12.74 -36.27 -2.31
N LYS A 50 11.41 -36.23 -2.42
CA LYS A 50 10.74 -35.34 -3.36
C LYS A 50 10.92 -33.89 -2.89
N TYR A 51 11.63 -33.10 -3.70
CA TYR A 51 11.87 -31.68 -3.47
C TYR A 51 11.05 -30.86 -4.46
N ARG A 52 10.29 -29.89 -3.94
CA ARG A 52 9.52 -28.94 -4.74
C ARG A 52 9.91 -27.54 -4.33
N HIS A 53 10.14 -26.70 -5.31
CA HIS A 53 10.48 -25.31 -5.07
C HIS A 53 9.62 -24.37 -5.92
N SER A 54 9.32 -23.23 -5.37
CA SER A 54 8.65 -22.12 -6.07
C SER A 54 9.40 -20.84 -5.75
N GLN A 55 9.73 -20.09 -6.78
CA GLN A 55 10.35 -18.78 -6.64
C GLN A 55 9.57 -17.75 -7.45
N THR A 56 9.43 -16.57 -6.89
CA THR A 56 8.77 -15.44 -7.55
C THR A 56 9.61 -14.20 -7.32
N LEU A 57 9.96 -13.49 -8.38
CA LEU A 57 10.58 -12.17 -8.33
C LEU A 57 9.74 -11.22 -9.16
N THR A 58 9.19 -10.20 -8.55
CA THR A 58 8.66 -9.04 -9.26
C THR A 58 9.64 -7.89 -9.11
N ALA A 59 9.95 -7.23 -10.21
CA ALA A 59 10.83 -6.06 -10.25
C ALA A 59 10.20 -4.94 -11.07
N GLU A 60 10.35 -3.71 -10.58
CA GLU A 60 9.98 -2.52 -11.32
C GLU A 60 11.18 -1.57 -11.35
N LEU A 61 11.64 -1.22 -12.53
CA LEU A 61 12.66 -0.21 -12.75
C LEU A 61 12.02 1.06 -13.26
N GLY A 62 12.51 2.20 -12.82
CA GLY A 62 11.92 3.47 -13.20
C GLY A 62 12.88 4.65 -13.16
N ALA A 63 12.44 5.71 -13.82
CA ALA A 63 13.07 7.02 -13.78
C ALA A 63 12.00 8.10 -13.68
N ASN A 64 12.28 9.13 -12.90
CA ASN A 64 11.50 10.35 -12.83
C ASN A 64 12.38 11.52 -13.26
N PHE A 65 11.94 12.34 -14.18
CA PHE A 65 12.64 13.54 -14.61
C PHE A 65 11.66 14.56 -15.23
N HIS A 66 11.71 15.79 -14.82
CA HIS A 66 10.89 16.88 -15.38
C HIS A 66 9.41 16.50 -15.59
N GLN A 67 8.77 15.86 -14.58
CA GLN A 67 7.38 15.35 -14.62
C GLN A 67 7.17 14.14 -15.56
N TRP A 68 8.19 13.63 -16.21
CA TRP A 68 8.14 12.36 -16.89
C TRP A 68 8.40 11.22 -15.91
N ILE A 69 7.64 10.17 -16.07
CA ILE A 69 7.75 8.90 -15.35
C ILE A 69 8.06 7.82 -16.39
N VAL A 70 9.17 7.12 -16.24
CA VAL A 70 9.45 5.91 -17.03
C VAL A 70 9.33 4.71 -16.10
N ARG A 71 8.62 3.68 -16.51
CA ARG A 71 8.45 2.44 -15.74
C ARG A 71 8.60 1.22 -16.61
N SER A 72 9.24 0.19 -16.05
CA SER A 72 9.37 -1.14 -16.63
C SER A 72 9.13 -2.18 -15.56
N GLY A 73 7.99 -2.88 -15.64
CA GLY A 73 7.58 -3.93 -14.72
C GLY A 73 7.86 -5.32 -15.29
N GLN A 74 8.43 -6.21 -14.47
CA GLN A 74 8.86 -7.54 -14.84
C GLN A 74 8.47 -8.55 -13.76
N SER A 75 8.20 -9.77 -14.16
CA SER A 75 7.94 -10.88 -13.25
C SER A 75 8.71 -12.12 -13.72
N TYR A 76 9.41 -12.74 -12.80
CA TYR A 76 10.06 -14.02 -12.99
C TYR A 76 9.50 -15.01 -11.97
N THR A 77 9.02 -16.15 -12.46
CA THR A 77 8.45 -17.20 -11.61
C THR A 77 9.05 -18.54 -12.00
N THR A 78 9.38 -19.35 -11.01
CA THR A 78 9.72 -20.75 -11.21
C THR A 78 8.79 -21.64 -10.38
N PHE A 79 8.38 -22.74 -10.93
CA PHE A 79 7.61 -23.75 -10.23
C PHE A 79 8.05 -25.14 -10.69
N ASP A 80 8.58 -25.95 -9.76
CA ASP A 80 9.06 -27.32 -10.00
C ASP A 80 9.97 -27.45 -11.26
N GLY A 81 10.85 -26.46 -11.48
CA GLY A 81 11.81 -26.46 -12.61
C GLY A 81 11.33 -25.74 -13.86
N GLU A 82 10.05 -25.43 -13.99
CA GLU A 82 9.56 -24.59 -15.08
C GLU A 82 9.75 -23.11 -14.73
N ALA A 83 10.50 -22.40 -15.57
CA ALA A 83 10.78 -20.98 -15.42
C ALA A 83 9.94 -20.15 -16.41
N ARG A 84 9.39 -19.06 -15.94
CA ARG A 84 8.65 -18.10 -16.76
C ARG A 84 9.11 -16.69 -16.46
N PHE A 85 9.50 -15.99 -17.50
CA PHE A 85 9.75 -14.55 -17.46
C PHE A 85 8.62 -13.82 -18.21
N SER A 86 8.10 -12.75 -17.62
CA SER A 86 7.02 -11.96 -18.20
C SER A 86 7.30 -10.48 -18.04
N HIS A 87 7.20 -9.74 -19.15
CA HIS A 87 7.11 -8.30 -19.13
C HIS A 87 5.67 -7.87 -18.88
N LEU A 88 5.43 -7.08 -17.84
CA LEU A 88 4.11 -6.58 -17.51
C LEU A 88 3.79 -5.33 -18.31
N TYR A 89 4.68 -4.35 -18.27
CA TYR A 89 4.57 -3.07 -18.97
C TYR A 89 5.95 -2.42 -19.13
N ARG A 90 6.05 -1.51 -20.08
CA ARG A 90 7.19 -0.60 -20.26
C ARG A 90 6.69 0.68 -20.91
N TYR A 91 6.63 1.75 -20.15
CA TYR A 91 6.07 3.00 -20.66
C TYR A 91 6.78 4.24 -20.13
N ALA A 92 6.65 5.33 -20.88
CA ALA A 92 6.87 6.67 -20.42
C ALA A 92 5.52 7.37 -20.23
N GLN A 93 5.38 8.13 -19.15
CA GLN A 93 4.15 8.81 -18.77
C GLN A 93 4.42 10.27 -18.40
N ARG A 94 3.49 11.15 -18.77
CA ARG A 94 3.49 12.55 -18.33
C ARG A 94 2.08 13.04 -18.03
N SER A 95 1.94 13.75 -16.91
CA SER A 95 0.69 14.41 -16.52
C SER A 95 0.65 15.86 -17.02
N PHE A 96 -0.52 16.28 -17.49
CA PHE A 96 -0.80 17.66 -17.94
C PHE A 96 -1.85 18.28 -17.03
N SER A 97 -1.41 18.90 -15.94
CA SER A 97 -2.29 19.45 -14.89
C SER A 97 -3.34 20.43 -15.39
N GLY A 98 -3.01 21.26 -16.38
CA GLY A 98 -3.94 22.23 -16.97
C GLY A 98 -5.05 21.58 -17.86
N ARG A 99 -4.95 20.29 -18.16
CA ARG A 99 -5.92 19.55 -19.02
C ARG A 99 -6.53 18.34 -18.34
N ASP A 100 -6.20 18.08 -17.07
CA ASP A 100 -6.61 16.88 -16.33
C ASP A 100 -6.39 15.60 -17.15
N ALA A 101 -5.21 15.47 -17.77
CA ALA A 101 -4.89 14.39 -18.69
C ALA A 101 -3.50 13.81 -18.45
N VAL A 102 -3.37 12.51 -18.66
CA VAL A 102 -2.12 11.76 -18.62
C VAL A 102 -1.86 11.13 -19.99
N LEU A 103 -0.68 11.37 -20.53
CA LEU A 103 -0.16 10.70 -21.72
C LEU A 103 0.73 9.54 -21.29
N GLN A 104 0.51 8.35 -21.84
CA GLN A 104 1.40 7.19 -21.73
C GLN A 104 1.82 6.71 -23.11
N VAL A 105 3.08 6.34 -23.26
CA VAL A 105 3.66 5.86 -24.54
C VAL A 105 4.53 4.64 -24.24
N GLY A 106 4.35 3.58 -24.99
CA GLY A 106 5.15 2.36 -24.88
C GLY A 106 4.32 1.08 -24.85
N GLU A 107 4.77 0.09 -24.08
CA GLU A 107 4.02 -1.13 -23.79
C GLU A 107 3.08 -0.87 -22.60
N ILE A 108 1.83 -0.62 -22.91
CA ILE A 108 0.83 -0.14 -21.97
C ILE A 108 -0.37 -1.09 -21.87
N VAL A 109 -1.13 -0.93 -20.81
CA VAL A 109 -2.43 -1.55 -20.62
C VAL A 109 -3.47 -0.46 -20.65
N THR A 110 -4.53 -0.62 -21.44
CA THR A 110 -5.56 0.41 -21.54
C THR A 110 -6.25 0.65 -20.20
N GLY A 111 -6.26 1.91 -19.76
CA GLY A 111 -7.00 2.39 -18.59
C GLY A 111 -8.36 2.97 -18.92
N ASP A 112 -8.86 2.77 -20.13
CA ASP A 112 -10.19 3.23 -20.54
C ASP A 112 -11.30 2.48 -19.80
N ALA A 113 -12.34 3.21 -19.37
CA ALA A 113 -13.44 2.64 -18.57
C ALA A 113 -14.30 1.63 -19.34
N LEU A 114 -14.46 1.81 -20.67
CA LEU A 114 -15.26 0.93 -21.51
C LEU A 114 -14.47 -0.25 -22.04
N PHE A 115 -13.17 -0.05 -22.31
CA PHE A 115 -12.27 -1.04 -22.88
C PHE A 115 -10.99 -1.20 -22.03
N PRO A 116 -11.10 -1.52 -20.71
CA PRO A 116 -9.94 -1.66 -19.84
C PRO A 116 -9.20 -2.98 -20.12
N GLY A 117 -7.90 -3.01 -19.80
CA GLY A 117 -7.13 -4.24 -19.75
C GLY A 117 -6.67 -4.78 -21.10
N ILE A 118 -6.67 -3.98 -22.16
CA ILE A 118 -6.10 -4.36 -23.45
C ILE A 118 -4.61 -4.01 -23.44
N THR A 119 -3.76 -5.01 -23.67
CA THR A 119 -2.31 -4.80 -23.71
C THR A 119 -1.88 -4.41 -25.12
N LEU A 120 -1.24 -3.26 -25.26
CA LEU A 120 -0.79 -2.74 -26.55
C LEU A 120 0.59 -2.07 -26.47
N THR A 121 1.27 -2.02 -27.60
CA THR A 121 2.42 -1.16 -27.81
C THR A 121 1.96 0.05 -28.59
N GLY A 122 2.00 1.23 -28.00
CA GLY A 122 1.44 2.42 -28.61
C GLY A 122 1.37 3.60 -27.65
N VAL A 123 0.31 4.38 -27.80
CA VAL A 123 0.06 5.59 -27.02
C VAL A 123 -1.35 5.57 -26.45
N GLN A 124 -1.50 6.08 -25.23
CA GLN A 124 -2.84 6.40 -24.69
C GLN A 124 -2.82 7.75 -23.98
N MET A 125 -3.97 8.41 -24.01
CA MET A 125 -4.26 9.60 -23.24
C MET A 125 -5.51 9.34 -22.41
N LEU A 126 -5.41 9.55 -21.10
CA LEU A 126 -6.43 9.25 -20.10
C LEU A 126 -6.68 10.48 -19.23
N PRO A 127 -7.86 10.62 -18.63
CA PRO A 127 -8.03 11.55 -17.49
C PRO A 127 -7.05 11.23 -16.36
N GLU A 128 -6.58 12.26 -15.65
CA GLU A 128 -5.56 12.12 -14.58
C GLU A 128 -5.97 11.10 -13.51
N HIS A 129 -7.23 11.09 -13.10
CA HIS A 129 -7.75 10.17 -12.09
C HIS A 129 -7.88 8.74 -12.62
N ALA A 130 -8.14 8.53 -13.91
CA ALA A 130 -8.21 7.19 -14.51
C ALA A 130 -6.84 6.49 -14.58
N ALA A 131 -5.76 7.26 -14.68
CA ALA A 131 -4.40 6.70 -14.70
C ALA A 131 -4.00 6.05 -13.36
N SER A 132 -4.69 6.35 -12.27
CA SER A 132 -4.48 5.75 -10.95
C SER A 132 -5.55 4.73 -10.56
N ASP A 133 -6.52 4.46 -11.45
CA ASP A 133 -7.60 3.53 -11.13
C ASP A 133 -7.06 2.10 -11.07
N ARG A 134 -7.20 1.48 -9.91
CA ARG A 134 -6.77 0.12 -9.59
C ARG A 134 -7.96 -0.66 -9.09
N LEU A 135 -7.85 -1.97 -9.13
CA LEU A 135 -8.86 -2.86 -8.58
C LEU A 135 -8.48 -3.31 -7.19
N SER A 136 -9.49 -3.58 -6.38
CA SER A 136 -9.34 -4.23 -5.09
C SER A 136 -10.21 -5.47 -4.98
N LEU A 137 -9.69 -6.48 -4.29
CA LEU A 137 -10.40 -7.71 -3.95
C LEU A 137 -10.58 -7.79 -2.44
N THR A 138 -11.77 -8.07 -1.98
CA THR A 138 -12.01 -8.41 -0.57
C THR A 138 -12.05 -9.92 -0.44
N VAL A 139 -11.14 -10.47 0.36
CA VAL A 139 -10.98 -11.90 0.56
C VAL A 139 -10.98 -12.23 2.03
N SER A 140 -11.50 -13.40 2.39
CA SER A 140 -11.45 -13.92 3.75
C SER A 140 -10.45 -15.06 3.81
N LEU A 141 -9.43 -14.91 4.66
CA LEU A 141 -8.32 -15.85 4.76
C LEU A 141 -8.30 -16.51 6.13
N PRO A 142 -8.09 -17.82 6.17
CA PRO A 142 -8.11 -18.57 7.43
C PRO A 142 -6.89 -18.30 8.29
N ARG A 143 -5.76 -17.93 7.68
CA ARG A 143 -4.47 -17.78 8.36
C ARG A 143 -3.69 -16.58 7.82
N ALA A 144 -2.82 -16.06 8.65
CA ALA A 144 -1.84 -15.07 8.25
C ALA A 144 -0.78 -15.74 7.34
N GLY A 145 -0.14 -14.93 6.51
CA GLY A 145 0.87 -15.39 5.58
C GLY A 145 1.02 -14.47 4.38
N SER A 146 1.22 -15.03 3.20
CA SER A 146 1.29 -14.27 1.96
C SER A 146 0.19 -14.68 0.98
N ALA A 147 -0.25 -13.72 0.20
CA ALA A 147 -1.24 -13.91 -0.85
C ALA A 147 -0.70 -13.36 -2.17
N GLU A 148 -0.81 -14.14 -3.23
CA GLU A 148 -0.45 -13.78 -4.59
C GLU A 148 -1.71 -13.71 -5.44
N VAL A 149 -1.90 -12.60 -6.13
CA VAL A 149 -3.02 -12.43 -7.06
C VAL A 149 -2.51 -12.57 -8.47
N TRP A 150 -3.06 -13.55 -9.18
CA TRP A 150 -2.72 -13.88 -10.55
C TRP A 150 -3.89 -13.59 -11.48
N GLN A 151 -3.60 -13.27 -12.74
CA GLN A 151 -4.58 -13.23 -13.81
C GLN A 151 -4.05 -14.04 -14.99
N GLY A 152 -4.72 -15.13 -15.31
CA GLY A 152 -4.18 -16.15 -16.21
C GLY A 152 -2.86 -16.74 -15.66
N LYS A 153 -1.78 -16.56 -16.40
CA LYS A 153 -0.43 -17.03 -16.01
C LYS A 153 0.49 -15.90 -15.51
N ILE A 154 -0.05 -14.71 -15.27
CA ILE A 154 0.72 -13.51 -14.90
C ILE A 154 0.45 -13.19 -13.42
N LEU A 155 1.52 -13.12 -12.63
CA LEU A 155 1.45 -12.60 -11.28
C LEU A 155 1.28 -11.09 -11.32
N LEU A 156 0.18 -10.59 -10.76
CA LEU A 156 -0.12 -9.16 -10.69
C LEU A 156 0.56 -8.49 -9.49
N LYS A 157 0.37 -9.11 -8.33
CA LYS A 157 0.89 -8.53 -7.08
C LYS A 157 0.87 -9.56 -5.95
N SER A 158 1.75 -9.37 -4.98
CA SER A 158 1.80 -10.15 -3.76
C SER A 158 1.60 -9.28 -2.52
N TYR A 159 1.03 -9.88 -1.47
CA TYR A 159 0.64 -9.19 -0.24
C TYR A 159 1.07 -10.00 0.97
N GLN A 160 1.35 -9.31 2.06
CA GLN A 160 1.29 -9.91 3.39
C GLN A 160 -0.13 -9.75 3.91
N VAL A 161 -0.69 -10.82 4.44
CA VAL A 161 -2.09 -10.90 4.84
C VAL A 161 -2.24 -11.45 6.24
N SER A 162 -3.26 -10.99 6.94
CA SER A 162 -3.63 -11.50 8.26
C SER A 162 -4.78 -12.52 8.14
N ALA A 163 -5.02 -13.28 9.20
CA ALA A 163 -6.22 -14.09 9.29
C ALA A 163 -7.47 -13.20 9.34
N GLY A 164 -8.56 -13.63 8.69
CA GLY A 164 -9.80 -12.90 8.58
C GLY A 164 -9.98 -12.16 7.25
N ILE A 165 -10.72 -11.06 7.27
CA ILE A 165 -11.08 -10.31 6.07
C ILE A 165 -9.93 -9.36 5.68
N ASN A 166 -9.43 -9.50 4.46
CA ASN A 166 -8.36 -8.68 3.88
C ASN A 166 -8.86 -7.98 2.62
N ARG A 167 -8.44 -6.73 2.42
CA ARG A 167 -8.63 -5.99 1.18
C ARG A 167 -7.30 -5.92 0.42
N LEU A 168 -7.26 -6.57 -0.73
CA LEU A 168 -6.09 -6.63 -1.61
C LEU A 168 -6.24 -5.57 -2.69
N GLY A 169 -5.60 -4.43 -2.51
CA GLY A 169 -5.74 -3.27 -3.38
C GLY A 169 -4.54 -3.03 -4.31
N GLY A 170 -4.70 -2.08 -5.23
CA GLY A 170 -3.66 -1.71 -6.17
C GLY A 170 -3.40 -2.73 -7.26
N LEU A 171 -4.42 -3.51 -7.66
CA LEU A 171 -4.33 -4.53 -8.70
C LEU A 171 -4.49 -3.91 -10.09
N PRO A 172 -3.56 -4.11 -11.02
CA PRO A 172 -3.76 -3.76 -12.42
C PRO A 172 -4.76 -4.73 -13.08
N ALA A 173 -5.61 -4.24 -13.95
CA ALA A 173 -6.50 -5.08 -14.74
C ALA A 173 -5.84 -5.39 -16.08
N LEU A 174 -5.15 -6.53 -16.21
CA LEU A 174 -4.44 -6.91 -17.44
C LEU A 174 -5.32 -7.63 -18.47
N SER A 175 -6.49 -8.10 -18.08
CA SER A 175 -7.44 -8.78 -18.97
C SER A 175 -8.88 -8.44 -18.58
N GLN A 176 -9.74 -8.32 -19.58
CA GLN A 176 -11.17 -8.11 -19.38
C GLN A 176 -11.94 -9.39 -19.07
N GLN A 177 -11.38 -10.53 -19.40
CA GLN A 177 -12.09 -11.82 -19.37
C GLN A 177 -11.63 -12.72 -18.22
N ASP A 178 -10.34 -12.70 -17.92
CA ASP A 178 -9.78 -13.66 -17.00
C ASP A 178 -10.15 -13.32 -15.56
N ASP A 179 -10.65 -14.32 -14.86
CA ASP A 179 -10.84 -14.28 -13.43
C ASP A 179 -9.50 -14.18 -12.71
N PHE A 180 -9.53 -13.74 -11.47
CA PHE A 180 -8.35 -13.72 -10.61
C PHE A 180 -8.15 -15.08 -9.96
N THR A 181 -6.90 -15.49 -9.87
CA THR A 181 -6.49 -16.64 -9.07
C THR A 181 -5.73 -16.13 -7.85
N LEU A 182 -6.28 -16.39 -6.68
CA LEU A 182 -5.63 -16.10 -5.40
C LEU A 182 -4.87 -17.34 -4.96
N VAL A 183 -3.56 -17.24 -4.84
CA VAL A 183 -2.70 -18.26 -4.25
C VAL A 183 -2.22 -17.76 -2.90
N THR A 184 -2.50 -18.51 -1.85
CA THR A 184 -2.07 -18.16 -0.50
C THR A 184 -1.09 -19.17 0.03
N PHE A 185 -0.10 -18.67 0.76
CA PHE A 185 0.85 -19.48 1.52
C PHE A 185 0.73 -19.03 2.98
N ASP A 186 0.32 -19.95 3.84
CA ASP A 186 0.29 -19.67 5.27
C ASP A 186 1.70 -19.72 5.87
N GLU A 187 1.83 -19.33 7.13
CA GLU A 187 3.11 -19.33 7.87
C GLU A 187 3.77 -20.71 7.93
N SER A 188 2.99 -21.77 7.78
CA SER A 188 3.49 -23.16 7.72
C SER A 188 3.84 -23.59 6.30
N GLY A 189 3.76 -22.68 5.31
CA GLY A 189 4.02 -22.96 3.90
C GLY A 189 2.96 -23.83 3.21
N ASN A 190 1.74 -23.94 3.77
CA ASN A 190 0.64 -24.60 3.08
C ASN A 190 0.14 -23.69 1.96
N ARG A 191 0.11 -24.24 0.75
CA ARG A 191 -0.40 -23.54 -0.43
C ARG A 191 -1.88 -23.82 -0.61
N GLN A 192 -2.68 -22.78 -0.78
CA GLN A 192 -4.08 -22.85 -1.18
C GLN A 192 -4.31 -22.02 -2.44
N GLN A 193 -5.24 -22.40 -3.28
CA GLN A 193 -5.58 -21.69 -4.50
C GLN A 193 -7.09 -21.51 -4.58
N GLN A 194 -7.52 -20.28 -4.88
CA GLN A 194 -8.93 -19.92 -5.04
C GLN A 194 -9.10 -19.13 -6.32
N ASN A 195 -10.13 -19.47 -7.10
CA ASN A 195 -10.54 -18.65 -8.23
C ASN A 195 -11.56 -17.60 -7.77
N ILE A 196 -11.33 -16.34 -8.11
CA ILE A 196 -12.17 -15.20 -7.76
C ILE A 196 -12.68 -14.57 -9.06
N PRO A 197 -14.00 -14.60 -9.29
CA PRO A 197 -14.58 -13.97 -10.47
C PRO A 197 -14.21 -12.49 -10.57
N ARG A 198 -13.86 -12.05 -11.76
CA ARG A 198 -13.48 -10.65 -12.00
C ARG A 198 -14.56 -9.65 -11.54
N LEU A 199 -15.84 -10.01 -11.61
CA LEU A 199 -16.95 -9.18 -11.14
C LEU A 199 -16.94 -8.89 -9.64
N GLN A 200 -16.18 -9.65 -8.85
CA GLN A 200 -16.00 -9.39 -7.41
C GLN A 200 -14.95 -8.30 -7.15
N ALA A 201 -14.10 -8.01 -8.13
CA ALA A 201 -13.14 -6.93 -8.02
C ALA A 201 -13.85 -5.57 -8.13
N GLN A 202 -13.53 -4.68 -7.20
CA GLN A 202 -14.11 -3.35 -7.13
C GLN A 202 -13.06 -2.31 -7.55
N PRO A 203 -13.43 -1.29 -8.35
CA PRO A 203 -12.56 -0.14 -8.57
C PRO A 203 -12.25 0.54 -7.24
N GLU A 204 -11.02 0.97 -7.04
CA GLU A 204 -10.62 1.71 -5.84
C GLU A 204 -11.16 3.14 -5.84
N SER A 205 -11.35 3.70 -7.03
CA SER A 205 -11.94 5.02 -7.21
C SER A 205 -13.47 4.93 -7.31
N ALA A 206 -14.17 5.65 -6.44
CA ALA A 206 -15.63 5.75 -6.46
C ALA A 206 -16.13 6.91 -7.33
N LEU A 207 -15.25 7.73 -7.89
CA LEU A 207 -15.63 8.91 -8.66
C LEU A 207 -16.04 8.53 -10.09
N PRO A 208 -17.13 9.14 -10.63
CA PRO A 208 -17.46 9.00 -12.04
C PRO A 208 -16.30 9.56 -12.87
N GLU A 209 -15.80 8.79 -13.80
CA GLU A 209 -14.74 9.22 -14.70
C GLU A 209 -15.27 10.30 -15.65
N SER A 210 -14.85 11.53 -15.39
CA SER A 210 -15.02 12.64 -16.35
C SER A 210 -13.90 12.62 -17.38
N GLY A 211 -14.14 13.19 -18.54
CA GLY A 211 -13.13 13.38 -19.59
C GLY A 211 -13.15 12.32 -20.67
N SER A 212 -12.26 12.50 -21.63
CA SER A 212 -12.09 11.63 -22.79
C SER A 212 -10.85 10.76 -22.65
N ALA A 213 -10.91 9.54 -23.15
CA ALA A 213 -9.79 8.63 -23.25
C ALA A 213 -9.59 8.24 -24.71
N PHE A 214 -8.32 8.09 -25.09
CA PHE A 214 -7.91 7.65 -26.40
C PHE A 214 -6.72 6.70 -26.27
N ALA A 215 -6.69 5.64 -27.09
CA ALA A 215 -5.49 4.83 -27.24
C ALA A 215 -5.36 4.33 -28.68
N ALA A 216 -4.11 4.23 -29.14
CA ALA A 216 -3.79 3.69 -30.45
C ALA A 216 -2.45 2.95 -30.40
N GLY A 217 -2.37 1.85 -31.12
CA GLY A 217 -1.15 1.04 -31.14
C GLY A 217 -1.36 -0.33 -31.77
N ARG A 218 -0.51 -1.27 -31.39
CA ARG A 218 -0.58 -2.66 -31.85
C ARG A 218 -0.77 -3.58 -30.64
N LEU A 219 -1.65 -4.57 -30.79
CA LEU A 219 -1.86 -5.62 -29.78
C LEU A 219 -0.55 -6.34 -29.47
N ARG A 220 -0.27 -6.54 -28.17
CA ARG A 220 0.97 -7.14 -27.73
C ARG A 220 0.89 -8.66 -27.53
N LEU A 221 -0.26 -9.16 -27.10
CA LEU A 221 -0.47 -10.59 -26.79
C LEU A 221 -0.98 -11.41 -28.00
N SER A 222 -1.17 -10.78 -29.16
CA SER A 222 -1.56 -11.46 -30.39
C SER A 222 -0.34 -11.82 -31.24
N ARG A 223 -0.37 -12.99 -31.91
CA ARG A 223 0.69 -13.38 -32.86
C ARG A 223 0.81 -12.38 -34.02
N GLU A 224 -0.26 -11.73 -34.42
CA GLU A 224 -0.32 -10.88 -35.60
C GLU A 224 -0.05 -9.40 -35.33
N ARG A 225 0.13 -9.01 -34.06
CA ARG A 225 0.37 -7.60 -33.66
C ARG A 225 -0.55 -6.60 -34.37
N ALA A 226 -1.82 -6.95 -34.48
CA ALA A 226 -2.81 -6.18 -35.21
C ALA A 226 -2.92 -4.74 -34.68
N PRO A 227 -3.03 -3.74 -35.59
CA PRO A 227 -3.26 -2.38 -35.18
C PRO A 227 -4.64 -2.21 -34.58
N LEU A 228 -4.76 -1.34 -33.59
CA LEU A 228 -6.03 -0.96 -32.99
C LEU A 228 -6.03 0.50 -32.57
N MET A 229 -7.23 1.04 -32.50
CA MET A 229 -7.51 2.34 -31.92
C MET A 229 -8.79 2.26 -31.10
N LEU A 230 -8.84 2.99 -30.01
CA LEU A 230 -10.05 3.16 -29.20
C LEU A 230 -10.19 4.63 -28.78
N ALA A 231 -11.42 5.04 -28.63
CA ALA A 231 -11.76 6.34 -28.09
C ALA A 231 -13.03 6.23 -27.26
N SER A 232 -13.08 6.92 -26.15
CA SER A 232 -14.26 7.06 -25.32
C SER A 232 -14.38 8.47 -24.75
N THR A 233 -15.59 8.91 -24.48
CA THR A 233 -15.85 10.23 -23.90
C THR A 233 -17.08 10.21 -23.00
N GLY A 234 -17.05 11.06 -21.98
CA GLY A 234 -18.23 11.38 -21.20
C GLY A 234 -19.19 12.24 -21.99
N LEU A 235 -20.42 11.74 -22.23
CA LEU A 235 -21.46 12.44 -22.95
C LEU A 235 -22.31 13.34 -22.03
N LEU A 236 -22.56 12.88 -20.83
CA LEU A 236 -23.32 13.57 -19.81
C LEU A 236 -22.73 13.31 -18.44
N GLN A 237 -22.56 14.37 -17.66
CA GLN A 237 -22.14 14.25 -16.28
C GLN A 237 -22.89 15.23 -15.41
N THR A 238 -23.74 14.70 -14.55
CA THR A 238 -24.48 15.43 -13.52
C THR A 238 -24.21 14.79 -12.15
N GLN A 239 -24.72 15.37 -11.10
CA GLN A 239 -24.64 14.76 -9.76
C GLN A 239 -25.33 13.40 -9.66
N ARG A 240 -26.33 13.11 -10.53
CA ARG A 240 -27.14 11.90 -10.50
C ARG A 240 -26.85 10.92 -11.62
N ILE A 241 -26.40 11.39 -12.77
CA ILE A 241 -26.24 10.57 -13.98
C ILE A 241 -24.88 10.89 -14.60
N ALA A 242 -24.12 9.84 -14.91
CA ALA A 242 -22.96 9.92 -15.76
C ALA A 242 -23.14 8.92 -16.91
N LEU A 243 -23.01 9.41 -18.14
CA LEU A 243 -23.11 8.62 -19.37
C LEU A 243 -21.81 8.74 -20.13
N ARG A 244 -21.24 7.63 -20.51
CA ARG A 244 -20.04 7.52 -21.34
C ARG A 244 -20.34 6.63 -22.55
N ALA A 245 -19.76 6.96 -23.71
CA ALA A 245 -19.78 6.11 -24.88
C ALA A 245 -18.42 6.10 -25.56
N GLY A 246 -18.18 5.08 -26.36
CA GLY A 246 -16.92 4.92 -27.07
C GLY A 246 -16.94 3.79 -28.08
N GLY A 247 -15.86 3.71 -28.85
CA GLY A 247 -15.64 2.70 -29.86
C GLY A 247 -14.21 2.19 -29.85
N LEU A 248 -14.04 0.99 -30.35
CA LEU A 248 -12.78 0.33 -30.57
C LEU A 248 -12.78 -0.27 -31.98
N ALA A 249 -11.77 0.04 -32.75
CA ALA A 249 -11.55 -0.50 -34.08
C ALA A 249 -10.17 -1.13 -34.19
N GLY A 250 -10.12 -2.32 -34.75
CA GLY A 250 -8.90 -3.05 -35.07
C GLY A 250 -9.10 -3.84 -36.34
N GLU A 251 -8.03 -4.43 -36.87
CA GLU A 251 -8.11 -5.26 -38.06
C GLU A 251 -9.06 -6.42 -37.84
N GLY A 252 -10.17 -6.51 -38.60
CA GLY A 252 -11.21 -7.54 -38.44
C GLY A 252 -12.01 -7.48 -37.11
N TYR A 253 -11.90 -6.40 -36.33
CA TYR A 253 -12.63 -6.23 -35.08
C TYR A 253 -13.17 -4.81 -34.94
N LEU A 254 -14.48 -4.69 -34.68
CA LEU A 254 -15.12 -3.43 -34.40
C LEU A 254 -16.02 -3.58 -33.19
N ALA A 255 -15.92 -2.65 -32.22
CA ALA A 255 -16.80 -2.63 -31.07
C ALA A 255 -17.30 -1.23 -30.74
N ALA A 256 -18.54 -1.15 -30.29
CA ALA A 256 -19.13 0.03 -29.69
C ALA A 256 -19.56 -0.28 -28.26
N ALA A 257 -19.38 0.67 -27.37
CA ALA A 257 -19.72 0.51 -25.98
C ALA A 257 -20.34 1.77 -25.38
N TRP A 258 -21.19 1.57 -24.38
CA TRP A 258 -21.68 2.64 -23.54
C TRP A 258 -21.78 2.17 -22.08
N GLN A 259 -21.70 3.12 -21.16
CA GLN A 259 -21.89 2.92 -19.74
C GLN A 259 -22.69 4.08 -19.15
N ALA A 260 -23.73 3.75 -18.39
CA ALA A 260 -24.48 4.69 -17.58
C ALA A 260 -24.27 4.39 -16.10
N ARG A 261 -23.93 5.40 -15.31
CA ARG A 261 -23.94 5.35 -13.85
C ARG A 261 -25.01 6.25 -13.33
N LEU A 262 -25.87 5.71 -12.47
CA LEU A 262 -27.03 6.38 -11.91
C LEU A 262 -26.86 6.45 -10.41
N ARG A 263 -26.94 7.63 -9.83
CA ARG A 263 -27.13 7.80 -8.39
C ARG A 263 -28.63 7.95 -8.15
N LEU A 264 -29.22 6.85 -7.70
CA LEU A 264 -30.64 6.78 -7.36
C LEU A 264 -30.89 7.43 -5.97
N ALA A 265 -32.06 7.24 -5.40
CA ALA A 265 -32.40 7.80 -4.10
C ALA A 265 -31.36 7.47 -3.01
N GLY A 266 -30.96 8.46 -2.22
CA GLY A 266 -29.99 8.31 -1.16
C GLY A 266 -28.57 8.00 -1.67
N LYS A 267 -27.99 6.91 -1.19
CA LYS A 267 -26.62 6.44 -1.51
C LYS A 267 -26.59 5.30 -2.54
N LEU A 268 -27.75 4.90 -3.10
CA LEU A 268 -27.84 3.81 -4.05
C LEU A 268 -27.22 4.23 -5.39
N THR A 269 -26.24 3.48 -5.85
CA THR A 269 -25.63 3.65 -7.16
C THR A 269 -25.90 2.43 -8.03
N ALA A 270 -26.32 2.67 -9.26
CA ALA A 270 -26.49 1.65 -10.28
C ALA A 270 -25.52 1.94 -11.44
N SER A 271 -24.93 0.92 -12.02
CA SER A 271 -24.17 1.03 -13.27
C SER A 271 -24.71 0.01 -14.27
N LEU A 272 -24.87 0.46 -15.49
CA LEU A 272 -25.26 -0.36 -16.63
C LEU A 272 -24.23 -0.14 -17.72
N SER A 273 -23.76 -1.21 -18.35
CA SER A 273 -22.86 -1.11 -19.50
C SER A 273 -23.16 -2.18 -20.54
N GLN A 274 -22.92 -1.83 -21.78
CA GLN A 274 -23.07 -2.73 -22.92
C GLN A 274 -21.89 -2.52 -23.87
N ILE A 275 -21.36 -3.63 -24.37
CA ILE A 275 -20.41 -3.65 -25.48
C ILE A 275 -21.02 -4.53 -26.57
N VAL A 276 -21.10 -4.01 -27.79
CA VAL A 276 -21.44 -4.77 -28.99
C VAL A 276 -20.18 -4.85 -29.83
N ALA A 277 -19.80 -6.06 -30.23
CA ALA A 277 -18.61 -6.30 -31.01
C ALA A 277 -18.88 -7.17 -32.23
N GLN A 278 -18.22 -6.83 -33.34
CA GLN A 278 -18.21 -7.60 -34.58
C GLN A 278 -16.79 -8.13 -34.82
N THR A 279 -16.69 -9.43 -35.12
CA THR A 279 -15.40 -10.11 -35.34
C THR A 279 -15.42 -10.81 -36.70
N GLY A 280 -14.36 -10.66 -37.50
CA GLY A 280 -14.19 -11.30 -38.79
C GLY A 280 -15.27 -10.93 -39.81
N GLY A 281 -15.86 -9.74 -39.71
CA GLY A 281 -16.86 -9.20 -40.63
C GLY A 281 -18.24 -9.82 -40.58
N LYS A 282 -18.47 -10.91 -39.81
CA LYS A 282 -19.75 -11.65 -39.86
C LYS A 282 -20.33 -12.04 -38.48
N LYS A 283 -19.54 -12.18 -37.43
CA LYS A 283 -20.03 -12.60 -36.11
C LYS A 283 -20.30 -11.37 -35.24
N LEU A 284 -21.57 -11.07 -34.98
CA LEU A 284 -21.97 -10.04 -34.03
C LEU A 284 -22.26 -10.65 -32.67
N GLY A 285 -21.74 -10.02 -31.63
CA GLY A 285 -21.99 -10.40 -30.26
C GLY A 285 -22.10 -9.22 -29.33
N ALA A 286 -22.69 -9.43 -28.16
CA ALA A 286 -22.86 -8.40 -27.15
C ALA A 286 -22.57 -8.93 -25.74
N THR A 287 -22.07 -8.06 -24.89
CA THR A 287 -22.02 -8.26 -23.44
C THR A 287 -22.78 -7.14 -22.73
N HIS A 288 -23.55 -7.51 -21.72
CA HIS A 288 -24.30 -6.60 -20.87
C HIS A 288 -23.81 -6.78 -19.45
N GLN A 289 -23.62 -5.70 -18.72
CA GLN A 289 -23.24 -5.72 -17.32
C GLN A 289 -24.14 -4.75 -16.54
N ALA A 290 -24.57 -5.18 -15.38
CA ALA A 290 -25.31 -4.37 -14.42
C ALA A 290 -24.68 -4.52 -13.05
N ALA A 291 -24.53 -3.43 -12.31
CA ALA A 291 -24.12 -3.50 -10.92
C ALA A 291 -24.93 -2.50 -10.09
N LEU A 292 -25.22 -2.92 -8.85
CA LEU A 292 -25.87 -2.11 -7.83
C LEU A 292 -24.95 -2.08 -6.61
N SER A 293 -24.76 -0.90 -6.05
CA SER A 293 -24.06 -0.71 -4.80
C SER A 293 -24.86 0.22 -3.90
N TYR A 294 -25.16 -0.25 -2.72
CA TYR A 294 -25.92 0.48 -1.73
C TYR A 294 -25.24 0.46 -0.36
N PRO A 295 -24.41 1.45 -0.04
CA PRO A 295 -24.00 1.68 1.33
C PRO A 295 -25.20 2.29 2.09
N LEU A 296 -25.96 1.45 2.79
CA LEU A 296 -27.14 1.87 3.57
C LEU A 296 -26.75 2.90 4.64
N ASP A 297 -25.65 2.62 5.34
CA ASP A 297 -24.97 3.54 6.24
C ASP A 297 -23.47 3.19 6.29
N GLN A 298 -22.72 3.68 7.27
CA GLN A 298 -21.33 3.26 7.51
C GLN A 298 -21.22 1.80 7.98
N GLN A 299 -22.36 1.16 8.31
CA GLN A 299 -22.42 -0.15 8.94
C GLN A 299 -22.89 -1.24 7.99
N LEU A 300 -23.73 -0.94 7.02
CA LEU A 300 -24.32 -1.93 6.11
C LEU A 300 -24.11 -1.53 4.65
N SER A 301 -23.50 -2.44 3.87
CA SER A 301 -23.36 -2.29 2.43
C SER A 301 -23.90 -3.51 1.71
N LEU A 302 -24.56 -3.27 0.58
CA LEU A 302 -25.03 -4.29 -0.35
C LEU A 302 -24.40 -4.02 -1.72
N THR A 303 -23.83 -5.05 -2.32
CA THR A 303 -23.31 -4.99 -3.68
C THR A 303 -23.84 -6.16 -4.49
N THR A 304 -24.27 -5.92 -5.71
CA THR A 304 -24.60 -7.00 -6.65
C THR A 304 -24.14 -6.61 -8.03
N SER A 305 -23.64 -7.59 -8.77
CA SER A 305 -23.23 -7.40 -10.16
C SER A 305 -23.63 -8.61 -10.99
N ALA A 306 -24.07 -8.36 -12.20
CA ALA A 306 -24.44 -9.38 -13.16
C ALA A 306 -23.83 -9.05 -14.52
N SER A 307 -23.37 -10.05 -15.23
CA SER A 307 -22.99 -9.93 -16.63
C SER A 307 -23.59 -11.08 -17.44
N TRP A 308 -23.95 -10.75 -18.66
CA TRP A 308 -24.40 -11.72 -19.63
C TRP A 308 -23.71 -11.46 -20.97
N ARG A 309 -23.28 -12.52 -21.64
CA ARG A 309 -22.58 -12.47 -22.93
C ARG A 309 -23.29 -13.35 -23.95
N SER A 310 -23.53 -12.82 -25.13
CA SER A 310 -24.07 -13.63 -26.23
C SER A 310 -23.03 -14.64 -26.73
N ARG A 311 -23.47 -15.71 -27.35
CA ARG A 311 -22.59 -16.77 -27.88
C ARG A 311 -21.61 -16.28 -28.95
N GLY A 312 -21.99 -15.20 -29.67
CA GLY A 312 -21.15 -14.59 -30.70
C GLY A 312 -20.15 -13.56 -30.17
N TYR A 313 -20.25 -13.16 -28.89
CA TYR A 313 -19.36 -12.14 -28.35
C TYR A 313 -17.94 -12.66 -28.24
N ARG A 314 -17.01 -11.87 -28.74
CA ARG A 314 -15.55 -12.09 -28.60
C ARG A 314 -14.94 -10.80 -28.10
N THR A 315 -13.92 -10.92 -27.28
CA THR A 315 -13.03 -9.78 -27.01
C THR A 315 -11.98 -9.68 -28.09
N ILE A 316 -11.32 -8.55 -28.15
CA ILE A 316 -10.27 -8.33 -29.13
C ILE A 316 -9.16 -9.38 -29.01
N ASP A 317 -8.77 -9.77 -27.79
CA ASP A 317 -7.73 -10.78 -27.54
C ASP A 317 -8.13 -12.19 -28.01
N SER A 318 -9.41 -12.54 -27.92
CA SER A 318 -9.92 -13.85 -28.33
C SER A 318 -10.34 -13.88 -29.80
N GLY A 319 -10.63 -12.74 -30.41
CA GLY A 319 -10.98 -12.64 -31.82
C GLY A 319 -9.85 -13.00 -32.78
N TRP A 320 -8.59 -12.91 -32.31
CA TRP A 320 -7.37 -13.14 -33.07
C TRP A 320 -6.70 -14.50 -32.79
N ARG A 321 -7.22 -15.29 -31.86
CA ARG A 321 -6.76 -16.69 -31.69
C ARG A 321 -7.35 -17.53 -32.80
N ALA A 322 -6.51 -18.25 -33.51
CA ALA A 322 -6.96 -19.20 -34.55
C ALA A 322 -8.00 -20.16 -33.98
N ASP A 323 -9.01 -20.51 -34.77
CA ASP A 323 -10.17 -21.33 -34.38
C ASP A 323 -9.85 -22.71 -33.75
N GLY A 324 -8.59 -23.11 -33.63
CA GLY A 324 -8.12 -24.35 -33.03
C GLY A 324 -7.38 -24.24 -31.70
N GLU A 325 -7.00 -23.03 -31.27
CA GLU A 325 -6.34 -22.78 -29.99
C GLU A 325 -7.29 -22.16 -28.94
N GLU A 326 -8.60 -22.40 -29.06
CA GLU A 326 -9.47 -22.20 -27.93
C GLU A 326 -8.99 -23.13 -26.82
N SER A 327 -8.18 -22.60 -25.89
CA SER A 327 -8.08 -23.21 -24.57
C SER A 327 -9.52 -23.37 -24.10
N GLY A 328 -9.99 -24.62 -24.09
CA GLY A 328 -11.39 -25.00 -24.14
C GLY A 328 -12.26 -24.57 -22.98
N ASP A 329 -11.82 -23.65 -22.17
CA ASP A 329 -12.57 -23.11 -21.06
C ASP A 329 -13.42 -21.93 -21.54
N ALA A 330 -14.38 -22.37 -22.25
CA ALA A 330 -15.73 -21.98 -22.05
C ALA A 330 -15.89 -20.45 -21.93
N GLN A 331 -16.16 -19.87 -23.07
CA GLN A 331 -16.74 -18.52 -23.07
C GLN A 331 -17.80 -18.39 -21.98
N ILE A 332 -17.59 -17.48 -21.07
CA ILE A 332 -18.55 -17.19 -20.00
C ILE A 332 -19.84 -16.72 -20.66
N ARG A 333 -20.95 -17.37 -20.32
CA ARG A 333 -22.31 -16.98 -20.69
C ARG A 333 -22.87 -15.94 -19.74
N SER A 334 -22.77 -16.24 -18.44
CA SER A 334 -23.30 -15.36 -17.41
C SER A 334 -22.46 -15.45 -16.14
N GLN A 335 -22.35 -14.32 -15.48
CA GLN A 335 -21.77 -14.23 -14.12
C GLN A 335 -22.71 -13.41 -13.26
N LEU A 336 -22.95 -13.87 -12.05
CA LEU A 336 -23.65 -13.16 -11.00
C LEU A 336 -22.76 -13.13 -9.77
N ALA A 337 -22.62 -11.98 -9.15
CA ALA A 337 -21.97 -11.84 -7.84
C ALA A 337 -22.82 -10.95 -6.94
N ALA A 338 -22.99 -11.34 -5.70
CA ALA A 338 -23.67 -10.57 -4.67
C ALA A 338 -22.86 -10.58 -3.38
N GLY A 339 -22.85 -9.43 -2.68
CA GLY A 339 -22.15 -9.27 -1.42
C GLY A 339 -22.96 -8.41 -0.45
N VAL A 340 -23.00 -8.83 0.81
CA VAL A 340 -23.55 -8.07 1.92
C VAL A 340 -22.48 -7.96 2.99
N SER A 341 -22.24 -6.75 3.47
CA SER A 341 -21.34 -6.51 4.59
C SER A 341 -22.06 -5.69 5.66
N LEU A 342 -22.08 -6.20 6.86
CA LEU A 342 -22.69 -5.55 8.04
C LEU A 342 -21.61 -5.38 9.11
N ASN A 343 -21.34 -4.15 9.51
CA ASN A 343 -20.40 -3.82 10.58
C ASN A 343 -21.15 -3.08 11.70
N ARG A 344 -21.46 -3.76 12.78
CA ARG A 344 -22.08 -3.16 13.98
C ARG A 344 -21.27 -3.48 15.22
N ALA A 345 -21.02 -2.46 16.05
CA ALA A 345 -20.22 -2.63 17.26
C ALA A 345 -20.74 -3.76 18.18
N ALA A 346 -22.07 -3.91 18.29
CA ALA A 346 -22.69 -4.96 19.10
C ALA A 346 -22.64 -6.35 18.47
N LEU A 347 -22.56 -6.47 17.13
CA LEU A 347 -22.64 -7.75 16.42
C LEU A 347 -21.30 -8.14 15.77
N GLY A 348 -20.39 -7.19 15.59
CA GLY A 348 -19.16 -7.37 14.82
C GLY A 348 -19.35 -7.18 13.32
N LEU A 349 -18.37 -7.60 12.56
CA LEU A 349 -18.34 -7.54 11.09
C LEU A 349 -18.82 -8.87 10.50
N PHE A 350 -19.90 -8.84 9.73
CA PHE A 350 -20.38 -9.93 8.90
C PHE A 350 -20.10 -9.61 7.43
N SER A 351 -19.70 -10.63 6.68
CA SER A 351 -19.56 -10.54 5.23
C SER A 351 -20.13 -11.82 4.61
N LEU A 352 -21.09 -11.67 3.72
CA LEU A 352 -21.62 -12.76 2.91
C LEU A 352 -21.37 -12.43 1.44
N THR A 353 -20.74 -13.34 0.71
CA THR A 353 -20.59 -13.22 -0.72
C THR A 353 -21.08 -14.47 -1.42
N ALA A 354 -21.71 -14.30 -2.57
CA ALA A 354 -22.16 -15.38 -3.44
C ALA A 354 -21.77 -15.08 -4.89
N SER A 355 -21.37 -16.10 -5.62
CA SER A 355 -21.07 -15.99 -7.05
C SER A 355 -21.58 -17.21 -7.81
N ASP A 356 -22.04 -16.96 -9.04
CA ASP A 356 -22.46 -17.98 -9.99
C ASP A 356 -21.88 -17.62 -11.36
N THR A 357 -21.11 -18.51 -11.95
CA THR A 357 -20.50 -18.33 -13.27
C THR A 357 -20.88 -19.51 -14.15
N GLN A 358 -21.50 -19.26 -15.26
CA GLN A 358 -21.89 -20.27 -16.25
C GLN A 358 -21.21 -20.00 -17.59
N SER A 359 -20.79 -21.05 -18.25
CA SER A 359 -20.20 -21.00 -19.57
C SER A 359 -21.16 -21.54 -20.64
N TRP A 360 -20.93 -21.18 -21.90
CA TRP A 360 -21.69 -21.70 -23.03
C TRP A 360 -21.45 -23.22 -23.26
N ARG A 361 -20.35 -23.77 -22.76
CA ARG A 361 -20.03 -25.21 -22.82
C ARG A 361 -20.58 -26.03 -21.65
N GLY A 362 -21.34 -25.38 -20.76
CA GLY A 362 -21.98 -26.05 -19.63
C GLY A 362 -21.11 -26.16 -18.39
N ASN A 363 -19.90 -25.57 -18.38
CA ASN A 363 -19.14 -25.46 -17.13
C ASN A 363 -19.84 -24.47 -16.21
N HIS A 364 -19.90 -24.81 -14.93
CA HIS A 364 -20.63 -24.06 -13.93
C HIS A 364 -19.82 -23.97 -12.63
N THR A 365 -19.56 -22.75 -12.17
CA THR A 365 -18.87 -22.50 -10.91
C THR A 365 -19.79 -21.73 -9.98
N ARG A 366 -20.00 -22.23 -8.76
CA ARG A 366 -20.73 -21.57 -7.69
C ARG A 366 -19.83 -21.40 -6.47
N GLY A 367 -19.81 -20.21 -5.92
CA GLY A 367 -19.07 -19.88 -4.71
C GLY A 367 -19.96 -19.20 -3.68
N TYR A 368 -19.82 -19.59 -2.42
CA TYR A 368 -20.44 -18.93 -1.27
C TYR A 368 -19.38 -18.76 -0.19
N THR A 369 -19.31 -17.57 0.38
CA THR A 369 -18.42 -17.30 1.50
C THR A 369 -19.20 -16.50 2.55
N LEU A 370 -19.23 -17.01 3.77
CA LEU A 370 -19.72 -16.32 4.96
C LEU A 370 -18.54 -16.13 5.89
N ALA A 371 -18.32 -14.90 6.34
CA ALA A 371 -17.31 -14.57 7.32
C ALA A 371 -17.91 -13.68 8.41
N TRP A 372 -17.47 -13.91 9.63
CA TRP A 372 -17.81 -13.11 10.78
C TRP A 372 -16.57 -12.84 11.63
N SER A 373 -16.46 -11.61 12.13
CA SER A 373 -15.36 -11.18 12.99
C SER A 373 -15.88 -10.27 14.08
N ARG A 374 -15.48 -10.53 15.32
CA ARG A 374 -15.80 -9.68 16.46
C ARG A 374 -14.73 -9.76 17.52
N THR A 375 -14.50 -8.61 18.18
CA THR A 375 -13.64 -8.53 19.36
C THR A 375 -14.51 -8.53 20.61
N PHE A 376 -14.30 -9.50 21.50
CA PHE A 376 -14.92 -9.62 22.81
C PHE A 376 -13.89 -9.26 23.88
N ALA A 377 -14.07 -8.11 24.55
CA ALA A 377 -13.07 -7.57 25.46
C ALA A 377 -11.67 -7.48 24.79
N ARG A 378 -10.83 -8.49 24.96
CA ARG A 378 -9.48 -8.58 24.35
C ARG A 378 -9.34 -9.71 23.34
N VAL A 379 -10.33 -10.60 23.24
CA VAL A 379 -10.26 -11.74 22.30
C VAL A 379 -10.89 -11.35 20.98
N ASN A 380 -10.10 -11.44 19.92
CA ASN A 380 -10.61 -11.31 18.56
C ASN A 380 -10.99 -12.68 18.02
N LEU A 381 -12.25 -12.84 17.60
CA LEU A 381 -12.81 -14.07 17.06
C LEU A 381 -13.14 -13.89 15.58
N ASN A 382 -12.71 -14.83 14.74
CA ASN A 382 -13.03 -14.87 13.32
C ASN A 382 -13.57 -16.25 12.95
N LEU A 383 -14.73 -16.27 12.31
CA LEU A 383 -15.37 -17.46 11.77
C LEU A 383 -15.52 -17.29 10.26
N GLY A 384 -15.35 -18.36 9.52
CA GLY A 384 -15.65 -18.34 8.10
C GLY A 384 -16.04 -19.72 7.57
N VAL A 385 -16.95 -19.69 6.60
CA VAL A 385 -17.40 -20.86 5.85
C VAL A 385 -17.37 -20.52 4.37
N GLN A 386 -16.73 -21.36 3.60
CA GLN A 386 -16.65 -21.24 2.15
C GLN A 386 -17.07 -22.54 1.50
N LYS A 387 -17.86 -22.43 0.46
CA LYS A 387 -18.28 -23.55 -0.36
C LYS A 387 -18.11 -23.17 -1.83
N ASN A 388 -17.28 -23.92 -2.54
CA ASN A 388 -17.10 -23.82 -3.98
C ASN A 388 -17.53 -25.09 -4.65
N ARG A 389 -18.29 -24.97 -5.72
CA ARG A 389 -18.74 -26.07 -6.54
C ARG A 389 -18.36 -25.79 -7.99
N LEU A 390 -17.54 -26.64 -8.56
CA LEU A 390 -17.13 -26.60 -9.96
C LEU A 390 -17.72 -27.80 -10.69
N THR A 391 -18.46 -27.55 -11.74
CA THR A 391 -18.97 -28.58 -12.65
C THR A 391 -18.29 -28.42 -14.00
N VAL A 392 -17.53 -29.41 -14.44
CA VAL A 392 -16.84 -29.45 -15.73
C VAL A 392 -17.15 -30.78 -16.40
N ALA A 393 -17.60 -30.77 -17.66
CA ALA A 393 -17.91 -31.98 -18.43
C ALA A 393 -18.82 -32.95 -17.67
N ARG A 394 -19.83 -32.47 -16.94
CA ARG A 394 -20.75 -33.22 -16.06
C ARG A 394 -20.12 -33.79 -14.78
N GLN A 395 -18.83 -33.65 -14.59
CA GLN A 395 -18.20 -34.00 -13.31
C GLN A 395 -18.29 -32.83 -12.34
N GLN A 396 -18.68 -33.16 -11.11
CA GLN A 396 -18.85 -32.16 -10.06
C GLN A 396 -17.74 -32.31 -9.04
N HIS A 397 -17.02 -31.21 -8.82
CA HIS A 397 -16.05 -31.07 -7.75
C HIS A 397 -16.57 -30.06 -6.75
N GLU A 398 -16.58 -30.42 -5.47
CA GLU A 398 -17.06 -29.55 -4.40
C GLU A 398 -15.98 -29.40 -3.35
N ASP A 399 -15.59 -28.15 -3.07
CA ASP A 399 -14.68 -27.79 -1.99
C ASP A 399 -15.46 -27.09 -0.89
N ARG A 400 -15.35 -27.62 0.33
CA ARG A 400 -15.94 -27.06 1.54
C ARG A 400 -14.83 -26.72 2.51
N TYR A 401 -14.80 -25.48 2.91
CA TYR A 401 -13.82 -24.96 3.83
C TYR A 401 -14.52 -24.23 4.98
N ALA A 402 -14.17 -24.54 6.21
CA ALA A 402 -14.63 -23.80 7.38
C ALA A 402 -13.44 -23.52 8.31
N TYR A 403 -13.45 -22.38 8.96
CA TYR A 403 -12.42 -22.01 9.92
C TYR A 403 -12.98 -21.25 11.11
N LEU A 404 -12.31 -21.42 12.23
CA LEU A 404 -12.46 -20.65 13.46
C LEU A 404 -11.06 -20.19 13.88
N ASN A 405 -10.88 -18.90 14.05
CA ASN A 405 -9.64 -18.33 14.59
C ASN A 405 -9.96 -17.50 15.81
N PHE A 406 -9.11 -17.57 16.81
CA PHE A 406 -9.11 -16.61 17.91
C PHE A 406 -7.72 -16.02 18.12
N SER A 407 -7.68 -14.80 18.62
CA SER A 407 -6.45 -14.07 18.92
C SER A 407 -6.64 -13.33 20.24
N LEU A 408 -5.74 -13.57 21.18
CA LEU A 408 -5.73 -12.99 22.52
C LEU A 408 -4.41 -12.22 22.73
N PRO A 409 -4.44 -10.88 22.72
CA PRO A 409 -3.29 -10.08 23.12
C PRO A 409 -2.93 -10.33 24.58
N LEU A 410 -1.70 -10.77 24.86
CA LEU A 410 -1.18 -11.01 26.20
C LEU A 410 -0.48 -9.77 26.80
N GLY A 411 -0.41 -8.70 26.06
CA GLY A 411 0.20 -7.43 26.43
C GLY A 411 0.16 -6.48 25.24
N ARG A 412 1.16 -5.58 25.14
CA ARG A 412 1.31 -4.68 23.98
C ARG A 412 1.98 -5.36 22.80
N ASP A 413 2.89 -6.29 23.09
CA ASP A 413 3.86 -6.80 22.11
C ASP A 413 3.75 -8.31 21.88
N SER A 414 2.81 -9.00 22.55
CA SER A 414 2.64 -10.45 22.43
C SER A 414 1.20 -10.84 22.22
N ASN A 415 0.98 -11.91 21.46
CA ASN A 415 -0.33 -12.39 21.09
C ASN A 415 -0.36 -13.92 21.06
N LEU A 416 -1.37 -14.50 21.71
CA LEU A 416 -1.70 -15.91 21.60
C LEU A 416 -2.81 -16.09 20.59
N ARG A 417 -2.66 -16.99 19.65
CA ARG A 417 -3.67 -17.31 18.66
C ARG A 417 -3.93 -18.80 18.60
N GLY A 418 -5.16 -19.15 18.24
CA GLY A 418 -5.53 -20.52 17.94
C GLY A 418 -6.41 -20.57 16.73
N TRP A 419 -6.39 -21.69 16.05
CA TRP A 419 -7.21 -21.92 14.86
C TRP A 419 -7.70 -23.36 14.76
N MET A 420 -8.83 -23.49 14.15
CA MET A 420 -9.40 -24.73 13.73
C MET A 420 -9.87 -24.59 12.29
N THR A 421 -9.48 -25.47 11.43
CA THR A 421 -9.88 -25.47 10.02
C THR A 421 -10.39 -26.84 9.61
N ARG A 422 -11.44 -26.85 8.80
CA ARG A 422 -11.99 -28.08 8.19
C ARG A 422 -12.02 -27.90 6.68
N ASN A 423 -11.31 -28.74 5.97
CA ASN A 423 -11.26 -28.74 4.52
C ASN A 423 -11.68 -30.11 3.98
N ASN A 424 -12.81 -30.15 3.27
CA ASN A 424 -13.37 -31.39 2.69
C ASN A 424 -13.42 -32.58 3.69
N GLY A 425 -13.76 -32.28 4.95
CA GLY A 425 -13.82 -33.29 6.02
C GLY A 425 -12.54 -33.43 6.84
N ALA A 426 -11.38 -33.10 6.30
CA ALA A 426 -10.12 -33.11 7.04
C ALA A 426 -10.05 -31.93 8.01
N MET A 427 -9.84 -32.24 9.29
CA MET A 427 -9.76 -31.24 10.36
C MET A 427 -8.30 -31.00 10.74
N ARG A 428 -7.96 -29.73 10.93
CA ARG A 428 -6.68 -29.27 11.46
C ARG A 428 -6.94 -28.29 12.58
N MET A 429 -6.17 -28.37 13.64
CA MET A 429 -6.19 -27.42 14.73
C MET A 429 -4.76 -27.05 15.12
N GLY A 430 -4.61 -25.84 15.61
CA GLY A 430 -3.29 -25.38 16.02
C GLY A 430 -3.37 -24.20 16.97
N ALA A 431 -2.21 -23.92 17.56
CA ALA A 431 -1.98 -22.76 18.39
C ALA A 431 -0.65 -22.13 18.03
N GLY A 432 -0.53 -20.84 18.27
CA GLY A 432 0.67 -20.09 17.98
C GLY A 432 0.85 -18.91 18.94
N TYR A 433 2.07 -18.52 19.11
CA TYR A 433 2.49 -17.37 19.88
C TYR A 433 3.27 -16.41 18.98
N ASP A 434 2.89 -15.14 19.00
CA ASP A 434 3.54 -14.07 18.24
C ASP A 434 4.15 -13.08 19.22
N GLN A 435 5.37 -12.65 18.94
CA GLN A 435 6.08 -11.64 19.71
C GLN A 435 6.60 -10.53 18.78
N THR A 436 6.19 -9.30 19.04
CA THR A 436 6.78 -8.10 18.47
C THR A 436 7.86 -7.60 19.39
N VAL A 437 9.13 -7.81 19.04
CA VAL A 437 10.28 -7.38 19.86
C VAL A 437 10.52 -5.89 19.72
N SER A 438 10.27 -5.37 18.51
CA SER A 438 10.36 -3.95 18.18
C SER A 438 9.47 -3.63 16.99
N PRO A 439 9.20 -2.37 16.65
CA PRO A 439 8.49 -2.01 15.43
C PRO A 439 9.13 -2.57 14.15
N ALA A 440 10.42 -2.91 14.22
CA ALA A 440 11.17 -3.46 13.09
C ALA A 440 11.26 -4.99 13.09
N PHE A 441 11.06 -5.69 14.21
CA PHE A 441 11.28 -7.13 14.31
C PHE A 441 10.18 -7.85 15.08
N ALA A 442 9.62 -8.87 14.43
CA ALA A 442 8.64 -9.78 15.03
C ALA A 442 8.97 -11.24 14.68
N TRP A 443 8.60 -12.15 15.57
CA TRP A 443 8.71 -13.59 15.33
C TRP A 443 7.47 -14.33 15.83
N SER A 444 7.26 -15.53 15.31
CA SER A 444 6.17 -16.39 15.72
C SER A 444 6.62 -17.85 15.84
N LEU A 445 5.94 -18.58 16.73
CA LEU A 445 6.06 -20.02 16.89
C LEU A 445 4.66 -20.61 16.86
N SER A 446 4.45 -21.69 16.12
CA SER A 446 3.15 -22.34 16.02
C SER A 446 3.27 -23.86 15.91
N SER A 447 2.23 -24.54 16.41
CA SER A 447 2.06 -25.97 16.25
C SER A 447 0.68 -26.26 15.65
N GLU A 448 0.63 -27.16 14.68
CA GLU A 448 -0.61 -27.59 14.03
C GLU A 448 -0.70 -29.12 14.04
N GLN A 449 -1.88 -29.64 14.33
CA GLN A 449 -2.17 -31.07 14.30
C GLN A 449 -3.35 -31.36 13.37
N SER A 450 -3.26 -32.44 12.64
CA SER A 450 -4.34 -33.00 11.82
C SER A 450 -4.57 -34.46 12.21
N ALA A 451 -5.81 -34.94 12.10
CA ALA A 451 -6.13 -36.34 12.37
C ALA A 451 -5.42 -37.32 11.42
N GLN A 452 -4.99 -36.87 10.25
CA GLN A 452 -4.40 -37.69 9.18
C GLN A 452 -2.91 -37.44 8.93
N GLN A 453 -2.31 -36.47 9.63
CA GLN A 453 -0.91 -36.08 9.43
C GLN A 453 -0.21 -35.89 10.77
N ALA A 454 1.09 -36.16 10.79
CA ALA A 454 1.92 -35.89 11.96
C ALA A 454 1.89 -34.39 12.33
N PRO A 455 2.07 -34.07 13.64
CA PRO A 455 2.14 -32.68 14.09
C PRO A 455 3.19 -31.89 13.32
N LEU A 456 2.83 -30.65 12.97
CA LEU A 456 3.70 -29.70 12.28
C LEU A 456 4.09 -28.60 13.26
N LEU A 457 5.38 -28.40 13.44
CA LEU A 457 5.93 -27.26 14.18
C LEU A 457 6.46 -26.25 13.17
N ALA A 458 6.08 -24.97 13.33
CA ALA A 458 6.54 -23.90 12.47
C ALA A 458 7.03 -22.70 13.27
N SER A 459 8.07 -22.06 12.77
CA SER A 459 8.59 -20.79 13.27
C SER A 459 8.78 -19.83 12.10
N SER A 460 8.45 -18.57 12.31
CA SER A 460 8.70 -17.51 11.32
C SER A 460 9.21 -16.25 11.99
N ALA A 461 9.94 -15.44 11.23
CA ALA A 461 10.40 -14.13 11.64
C ALA A 461 10.26 -13.13 10.50
N SER A 462 9.98 -11.89 10.86
CA SER A 462 9.94 -10.75 9.94
C SER A 462 10.77 -9.60 10.49
N TRP A 463 11.56 -9.00 9.60
CA TRP A 463 12.41 -7.87 9.93
C TRP A 463 12.26 -6.75 8.90
N SER A 464 11.74 -5.62 9.35
CA SER A 464 11.64 -4.39 8.57
C SER A 464 12.86 -3.52 8.89
N SER A 465 13.95 -3.76 8.16
CA SER A 465 15.16 -2.94 8.28
C SER A 465 14.98 -1.60 7.58
N LYS A 466 15.91 -0.68 7.75
CA LYS A 466 15.94 0.58 7.02
C LYS A 466 16.13 0.41 5.50
N TYR A 467 16.55 -0.77 5.06
CA TYR A 467 16.88 -1.05 3.65
C TYR A 467 15.85 -1.91 2.94
N SER A 468 15.25 -2.86 3.66
CA SER A 468 14.33 -3.85 3.09
C SER A 468 13.47 -4.48 4.17
N GLN A 469 12.38 -5.10 3.77
CA GLN A 469 11.60 -6.01 4.60
C GLN A 469 11.98 -7.44 4.26
N LEU A 470 12.46 -8.17 5.26
CA LEU A 470 12.83 -9.57 5.17
C LEU A 470 11.82 -10.41 5.94
N SER A 471 11.53 -11.59 5.43
CA SER A 471 10.71 -12.58 6.12
C SER A 471 11.30 -13.97 5.89
N GLY A 472 11.24 -14.83 6.89
CA GLY A 472 11.69 -16.20 6.78
C GLY A 472 10.86 -17.10 7.67
N GLY A 473 10.73 -18.37 7.26
CA GLY A 473 10.00 -19.35 8.04
C GLY A 473 10.49 -20.76 7.76
N VAL A 474 10.44 -21.59 8.79
CA VAL A 474 10.70 -23.02 8.71
C VAL A 474 9.55 -23.77 9.36
N ALA A 475 9.14 -24.87 8.73
CA ALA A 475 8.16 -25.76 9.33
C ALA A 475 8.61 -27.20 9.15
N ARG A 476 8.43 -28.00 10.20
CA ARG A 476 8.86 -29.41 10.22
C ARG A 476 7.77 -30.31 10.78
N SER A 477 7.58 -31.44 10.12
CA SER A 477 6.74 -32.55 10.57
C SER A 477 7.48 -33.88 10.34
N ALA A 478 6.95 -34.99 10.83
CA ALA A 478 7.50 -36.30 10.51
C ALA A 478 7.47 -36.62 9.00
N THR A 479 6.60 -35.97 8.22
CA THR A 479 6.44 -36.20 6.78
C THR A 479 7.24 -35.26 5.89
N GLY A 480 8.02 -34.32 6.47
CA GLY A 480 8.87 -33.43 5.69
C GLY A 480 9.13 -32.07 6.34
N SER A 481 9.89 -31.27 5.62
CA SER A 481 10.26 -29.91 6.01
C SER A 481 9.83 -28.91 4.96
N ARG A 482 9.54 -27.68 5.39
CA ARG A 482 9.21 -26.54 4.54
C ARG A 482 10.06 -25.35 4.94
N PHE A 483 10.46 -24.59 3.95
CA PHE A 483 11.23 -23.37 4.13
C PHE A 483 10.61 -22.27 3.30
N SER A 484 10.55 -21.05 3.84
CA SER A 484 10.10 -19.86 3.13
C SER A 484 11.07 -18.71 3.36
N PHE A 485 11.31 -17.93 2.33
CA PHE A 485 12.10 -16.70 2.41
C PHE A 485 11.44 -15.63 1.55
N GLY A 486 11.39 -14.41 2.05
CA GLY A 486 10.90 -13.23 1.34
C GLY A 486 11.82 -12.03 1.58
N ALA A 487 12.04 -11.23 0.53
CA ALA A 487 12.75 -9.97 0.59
C ALA A 487 12.06 -8.96 -0.33
N ARG A 488 11.67 -7.80 0.19
CA ARG A 488 11.06 -6.73 -0.61
C ARG A 488 11.56 -5.36 -0.18
N GLY A 489 11.53 -4.43 -1.11
CA GLY A 489 11.95 -3.05 -0.86
C GLY A 489 12.09 -2.25 -2.12
N GLY A 490 12.69 -1.08 -1.96
CA GLY A 490 13.02 -0.18 -3.05
C GLY A 490 14.39 0.45 -2.88
N ALA A 491 14.89 1.01 -3.96
CA ALA A 491 16.11 1.82 -3.99
C ALA A 491 15.88 3.03 -4.89
N VAL A 492 16.40 4.17 -4.50
CA VAL A 492 16.36 5.40 -5.29
C VAL A 492 17.79 5.91 -5.47
N VAL A 493 18.18 6.14 -6.72
CA VAL A 493 19.42 6.83 -7.09
C VAL A 493 19.09 8.29 -7.32
N HIS A 494 19.73 9.19 -6.59
CA HIS A 494 19.55 10.63 -6.66
C HIS A 494 20.90 11.35 -6.69
N SER A 495 20.92 12.67 -6.75
CA SER A 495 22.14 13.48 -6.89
C SER A 495 23.22 13.16 -5.85
N GLU A 496 22.80 12.80 -4.64
CA GLU A 496 23.69 12.59 -3.48
C GLU A 496 24.04 11.11 -3.23
N GLY A 497 23.55 10.19 -4.09
CA GLY A 497 23.86 8.77 -3.97
C GLY A 497 22.69 7.82 -4.14
N VAL A 498 22.73 6.70 -3.41
CA VAL A 498 21.70 5.65 -3.45
C VAL A 498 21.11 5.47 -2.05
N THR A 499 19.80 5.64 -1.94
CA THR A 499 19.04 5.41 -0.70
C THR A 499 18.10 4.23 -0.88
N PHE A 500 18.21 3.24 0.01
CA PHE A 500 17.30 2.09 0.09
C PHE A 500 16.10 2.40 0.98
N THR A 501 14.99 1.71 0.74
CA THR A 501 13.77 1.84 1.55
C THR A 501 13.07 0.49 1.70
N PRO A 502 12.49 0.19 2.87
CA PRO A 502 11.75 -1.05 3.08
C PRO A 502 10.42 -1.12 2.32
N HIS A 503 9.95 0.01 1.79
CA HIS A 503 8.70 0.10 1.04
C HIS A 503 8.95 0.27 -0.45
N SER A 504 8.02 -0.20 -1.28
CA SER A 504 8.06 0.09 -2.70
C SER A 504 7.92 1.59 -2.97
N VAL A 505 8.77 2.11 -3.84
CA VAL A 505 8.75 3.51 -4.28
C VAL A 505 7.63 3.69 -5.30
N GLY A 506 6.73 4.63 -5.05
CA GLY A 506 5.62 4.97 -5.96
C GLY A 506 6.05 5.84 -7.14
N ASP A 507 5.07 6.24 -7.96
CA ASP A 507 5.31 7.16 -9.07
C ASP A 507 5.77 8.56 -8.60
N THR A 508 5.36 8.92 -7.39
CA THR A 508 5.65 10.21 -6.76
C THR A 508 6.24 9.95 -5.38
N PHE A 509 7.36 10.55 -5.08
CA PHE A 509 8.07 10.34 -3.82
C PHE A 509 8.88 11.56 -3.40
N SER A 510 9.27 11.58 -2.14
CA SER A 510 10.19 12.58 -1.59
C SER A 510 11.52 11.93 -1.25
N ILE A 511 12.60 12.65 -1.53
CA ILE A 511 13.95 12.37 -1.05
C ILE A 511 14.17 13.28 0.14
N ILE A 512 14.05 12.71 1.34
CA ILE A 512 14.19 13.44 2.60
C ILE A 512 15.67 13.52 2.94
N SER A 513 16.14 14.72 3.25
CA SER A 513 17.50 15.00 3.71
C SER A 513 17.47 15.53 5.13
N LEU A 514 18.18 14.86 6.02
CA LEU A 514 18.49 15.35 7.35
C LEU A 514 19.91 15.92 7.34
N HIS A 515 20.04 17.24 7.39
CA HIS A 515 21.34 17.90 7.34
C HIS A 515 22.32 17.32 8.38
N ARG A 516 23.61 17.18 8.01
CA ARG A 516 24.71 16.64 8.82
C ARG A 516 24.54 15.16 9.22
N ALA A 517 24.13 14.33 8.24
CA ALA A 517 24.16 12.88 8.34
C ALA A 517 23.66 12.34 9.71
N GLN A 518 22.35 12.47 9.94
CA GLN A 518 21.70 11.85 11.10
C GLN A 518 21.15 10.47 10.68
N PRO A 519 21.87 9.38 10.97
CA PRO A 519 21.42 8.03 10.64
C PRO A 519 20.36 7.55 11.63
N ASP A 520 19.58 6.55 11.21
CA ASP A 520 18.64 5.79 12.03
C ASP A 520 17.49 6.63 12.64
N VAL A 521 17.23 7.82 12.07
CA VAL A 521 16.07 8.63 12.46
C VAL A 521 14.80 8.04 11.87
N GLU A 522 13.84 7.74 12.72
CA GLU A 522 12.54 7.21 12.33
C GLU A 522 11.66 8.32 11.75
N ILE A 523 11.13 8.10 10.57
CA ILE A 523 10.27 9.04 9.83
C ILE A 523 8.98 8.32 9.45
N ARG A 524 7.85 8.86 9.89
CA ARG A 524 6.52 8.38 9.50
C ARG A 524 6.09 9.04 8.21
N THR A 525 5.67 8.23 7.27
CA THR A 525 5.24 8.66 5.94
C THR A 525 3.87 8.07 5.59
N PRO A 526 3.17 8.56 4.56
CA PRO A 526 1.90 7.96 4.13
C PRO A 526 2.00 6.48 3.75
N ALA A 527 3.19 6.03 3.30
CA ALA A 527 3.44 4.64 2.91
C ALA A 527 3.89 3.74 4.08
N GLY A 528 4.15 4.31 5.23
CA GLY A 528 4.67 3.62 6.42
C GLY A 528 5.90 4.28 7.00
N THR A 529 6.52 3.62 7.98
CA THR A 529 7.73 4.11 8.63
C THR A 529 8.97 3.80 7.79
N VAL A 530 9.84 4.79 7.64
CA VAL A 530 11.16 4.69 7.02
C VAL A 530 12.22 5.23 7.96
N TRP A 531 13.47 4.92 7.72
CA TRP A 531 14.60 5.39 8.55
C TRP A 531 15.64 6.05 7.66
N SER A 532 16.27 7.10 8.18
CA SER A 532 17.40 7.72 7.50
C SER A 532 18.59 6.76 7.41
N ASP A 533 19.27 6.78 6.28
CA ASP A 533 20.49 6.01 6.04
C ASP A 533 21.71 6.66 6.72
N ARG A 534 22.88 6.07 6.51
CA ARG A 534 24.15 6.60 7.08
C ARG A 534 24.50 8.02 6.65
N HIS A 535 23.94 8.48 5.53
CA HIS A 535 24.15 9.82 5.00
C HIS A 535 23.04 10.81 5.38
N GLY A 536 22.02 10.35 6.12
CA GLY A 536 20.87 11.14 6.54
C GLY A 536 19.74 11.23 5.51
N TYR A 537 19.71 10.33 4.51
CA TYR A 537 18.66 10.30 3.50
C TYR A 537 17.62 9.23 3.80
N ALA A 538 16.36 9.53 3.48
CA ALA A 538 15.25 8.59 3.51
C ALA A 538 14.29 8.82 2.34
N ILE A 539 13.56 7.79 1.91
CA ILE A 539 12.61 7.86 0.79
C ILE A 539 11.19 7.69 1.30
N ALA A 540 10.33 8.64 0.99
CA ALA A 540 8.90 8.61 1.30
C ALA A 540 8.08 8.56 0.00
N SER A 541 7.34 7.47 -0.22
CA SER A 541 6.33 7.43 -1.29
C SER A 541 5.16 8.34 -0.92
N LEU A 542 4.71 9.15 -1.88
CA LEU A 542 3.68 10.18 -1.71
C LEU A 542 2.50 9.93 -2.64
N THR A 543 1.32 10.38 -2.22
CA THR A 543 0.12 10.37 -3.06
C THR A 543 0.07 11.68 -3.85
N PRO A 544 0.07 11.64 -5.20
CA PRO A 544 0.00 12.85 -6.01
C PRO A 544 -1.31 13.60 -5.81
N TRP A 545 -1.29 14.93 -5.95
CA TRP A 545 -2.44 15.83 -5.86
C TRP A 545 -3.14 15.86 -4.50
N ARG A 546 -2.53 15.25 -3.49
CA ARG A 546 -3.05 15.25 -2.11
C ARG A 546 -2.01 15.76 -1.14
N LYS A 547 -2.49 16.32 -0.06
CA LYS A 547 -1.66 16.70 1.08
C LYS A 547 -1.11 15.45 1.75
N ASN A 548 0.20 15.35 1.79
CA ASN A 548 0.95 14.27 2.43
C ASN A 548 1.67 14.84 3.65
N SER A 549 1.68 14.13 4.74
CA SER A 549 2.42 14.48 5.96
C SER A 549 3.61 13.56 6.14
N VAL A 550 4.78 14.14 6.35
CA VAL A 550 6.03 13.46 6.71
C VAL A 550 6.40 13.91 8.11
N GLN A 551 6.50 12.98 9.05
CA GLN A 551 6.73 13.29 10.45
C GLN A 551 7.95 12.55 10.99
N ILE A 552 8.88 13.29 11.59
CA ILE A 552 10.01 12.73 12.32
C ILE A 552 9.54 12.27 13.70
N ASN A 553 9.97 11.09 14.13
CA ASN A 553 9.77 10.64 15.49
C ASN A 553 10.86 11.25 16.41
N PRO A 554 10.51 12.18 17.30
CA PRO A 554 11.51 12.85 18.16
C PRO A 554 12.29 11.89 19.06
N HIS A 555 11.67 10.75 19.44
CA HIS A 555 12.32 9.75 20.29
C HIS A 555 13.44 8.96 19.60
N SER A 556 13.49 9.01 18.27
CA SER A 556 14.57 8.38 17.50
C SER A 556 15.78 9.30 17.29
N LEU A 557 15.65 10.57 17.69
CA LEU A 557 16.75 11.52 17.59
C LEU A 557 17.74 11.32 18.73
N PRO A 558 19.07 11.45 18.46
CA PRO A 558 20.05 11.59 19.52
C PRO A 558 19.69 12.78 20.42
N GLY A 559 19.93 12.64 21.74
CA GLY A 559 19.57 13.66 22.72
C GLY A 559 20.20 15.03 22.49
N ASN A 560 21.26 15.10 21.68
CA ASN A 560 21.96 16.32 21.30
C ASN A 560 21.59 16.84 19.89
N VAL A 561 20.48 16.37 19.31
CA VAL A 561 20.00 16.80 18.00
C VAL A 561 18.67 17.52 18.15
N GLN A 562 18.57 18.67 17.52
CA GLN A 562 17.36 19.49 17.45
C GLN A 562 16.86 19.62 16.01
N ILE A 563 15.57 19.53 15.82
CA ILE A 563 14.88 19.76 14.55
C ILE A 563 13.78 20.79 14.77
N PRO A 564 13.79 21.95 14.07
CA PRO A 564 12.78 22.99 14.22
C PRO A 564 11.53 22.60 13.47
N GLY A 565 10.73 21.81 13.76
CA GLY A 565 9.55 21.37 13.01
C GLY A 565 9.72 19.94 12.55
N GLY A 566 9.22 18.99 13.34
CA GLY A 566 9.27 17.57 13.03
C GLY A 566 8.20 17.11 12.02
N ILE A 567 7.41 18.03 11.45
CA ILE A 567 6.33 17.71 10.50
C ILE A 567 6.48 18.59 9.26
N ALA A 568 6.52 17.94 8.09
CA ALA A 568 6.45 18.61 6.80
C ALA A 568 5.22 18.14 6.04
N GLU A 569 4.54 19.08 5.39
CA GLU A 569 3.37 18.81 4.57
C GLU A 569 3.66 19.14 3.12
N LEU A 570 3.38 18.22 2.23
CA LEU A 570 3.67 18.31 0.80
C LEU A 570 2.44 17.95 -0.02
N THR A 571 2.20 18.72 -1.09
CA THR A 571 1.22 18.37 -2.13
C THR A 571 1.98 18.24 -3.45
N PRO A 572 2.43 17.02 -3.82
CA PRO A 572 3.27 16.85 -4.99
C PRO A 572 2.45 16.67 -6.26
N PHE A 573 3.02 17.08 -7.41
CA PHE A 573 2.58 16.63 -8.73
C PHE A 573 2.84 15.14 -8.93
N ARG A 574 2.08 14.49 -9.81
CA ARG A 574 2.41 13.14 -10.25
C ARG A 574 3.78 13.12 -10.95
N GLY A 575 4.63 12.19 -10.56
CA GLY A 575 5.97 12.02 -11.13
C GLY A 575 7.03 12.92 -10.50
N ALA A 576 6.68 13.73 -9.52
CA ALA A 576 7.68 14.52 -8.80
C ALA A 576 8.55 13.64 -7.90
N ALA A 577 9.86 13.81 -8.00
CA ALA A 577 10.85 13.33 -7.04
C ALA A 577 11.25 14.53 -6.16
N VAL A 578 10.49 14.78 -5.10
CA VAL A 578 10.57 16.04 -4.34
C VAL A 578 11.72 15.99 -3.34
N PRO A 579 12.74 16.85 -3.46
CA PRO A 579 13.70 17.02 -2.37
C PRO A 579 13.00 17.68 -1.18
N LEU A 580 13.16 17.11 0.00
CA LEU A 580 12.64 17.63 1.26
C LEU A 580 13.76 17.75 2.27
N ASP A 581 14.21 18.98 2.50
CA ASP A 581 15.21 19.26 3.49
C ASP A 581 14.57 19.51 4.85
N LEU A 582 14.92 18.67 5.82
CA LEU A 582 14.55 18.81 7.22
C LEU A 582 15.82 19.12 8.02
N PRO A 583 16.08 20.40 8.30
CA PRO A 583 17.31 20.79 8.93
C PRO A 583 17.40 20.22 10.35
N ALA A 584 18.46 19.47 10.60
CA ALA A 584 18.80 18.93 11.90
C ALA A 584 20.19 19.44 12.30
N TRP A 585 20.33 19.94 13.50
CA TRP A 585 21.62 20.39 14.01
C TRP A 585 21.91 19.82 15.40
N ARG A 586 23.18 19.66 15.68
CA ARG A 586 23.62 19.27 17.02
C ARG A 586 23.63 20.48 17.92
N VAL A 587 23.03 20.33 19.09
CA VAL A 587 23.01 21.31 20.17
C VAL A 587 23.82 20.82 21.37
N ARG A 588 24.36 21.74 22.11
CA ARG A 588 25.11 21.45 23.34
C ARG A 588 24.22 21.78 24.54
N ARG A 589 23.30 20.83 24.88
CA ARG A 589 22.42 21.01 26.04
C ARG A 589 23.18 20.87 27.34
N ALA A 590 23.08 21.85 28.20
CA ALA A 590 23.74 21.87 29.48
C ALA A 590 22.78 22.16 30.64
N LEU A 591 22.92 21.45 31.74
CA LEU A 591 22.36 21.83 33.02
C LEU A 591 23.50 22.29 33.90
N LEU A 592 23.54 23.60 34.20
CA LEU A 592 24.55 24.20 35.03
C LEU A 592 24.08 24.22 36.47
N THR A 593 24.96 23.76 37.39
CA THR A 593 24.77 23.84 38.84
C THR A 593 25.78 24.79 39.42
N PHE A 594 25.39 25.54 40.44
CA PHE A 594 26.21 26.57 41.07
C PHE A 594 26.32 26.31 42.57
N PRO A 595 27.49 26.63 43.20
CA PRO A 595 27.59 26.68 44.63
C PRO A 595 26.65 27.74 45.21
N PRO A 596 26.05 27.57 46.40
CA PRO A 596 25.07 28.48 46.97
C PRO A 596 25.51 29.97 47.04
N GLU A 597 26.79 30.16 47.29
CA GLU A 597 27.38 31.51 47.43
C GLU A 597 27.71 32.20 46.09
N GLU A 598 27.78 31.40 45.00
CA GLU A 598 28.21 31.88 43.68
C GLU A 598 27.11 31.60 42.59
N ARG A 599 25.91 31.44 43.03
CA ARG A 599 24.80 31.21 42.11
C ARG A 599 24.22 32.52 41.59
N PRO A 600 23.72 32.56 40.34
CA PRO A 600 22.95 33.69 39.84
C PRO A 600 21.60 33.77 40.55
N GLU A 601 20.96 34.95 40.48
CA GLU A 601 19.64 35.18 41.06
C GLU A 601 18.57 34.33 40.33
N PRO A 602 17.73 33.54 41.07
CA PRO A 602 16.60 32.84 40.46
C PRO A 602 15.69 33.78 39.68
N GLY A 603 15.25 33.36 38.49
CA GLY A 603 14.42 34.13 37.59
C GLY A 603 15.19 35.18 36.74
N SER A 604 16.49 35.37 36.98
CA SER A 604 17.28 36.32 36.16
C SER A 604 17.48 35.77 34.74
N ALA A 605 17.50 36.70 33.78
CA ALA A 605 17.83 36.43 32.39
C ALA A 605 19.34 36.16 32.26
N VAL A 606 19.69 35.15 31.49
CA VAL A 606 21.06 34.84 31.09
C VAL A 606 21.24 35.24 29.64
N GLU A 607 22.23 36.12 29.42
CA GLU A 607 22.51 36.73 28.13
C GLU A 607 23.90 36.32 27.62
N ASN A 608 24.05 36.31 26.31
CA ASN A 608 25.37 36.15 25.68
C ASN A 608 26.13 37.53 25.65
N SER A 609 27.35 37.52 25.10
CA SER A 609 28.17 38.73 24.95
C SER A 609 27.54 39.85 24.10
N ARG A 610 26.51 39.52 23.31
CA ARG A 610 25.78 40.47 22.45
C ARG A 610 24.47 40.95 23.09
N GLY A 611 24.17 40.57 24.33
CA GLY A 611 22.93 40.93 25.03
C GLY A 611 21.71 40.13 24.58
N ALA A 612 21.89 39.06 23.78
CA ALA A 612 20.78 38.17 23.41
C ALA A 612 20.48 37.18 24.52
N LEU A 613 19.20 37.05 24.85
CA LEU A 613 18.71 36.10 25.85
C LEU A 613 19.03 34.65 25.43
N VAL A 614 19.62 33.86 26.34
CA VAL A 614 19.95 32.46 26.16
C VAL A 614 19.04 31.56 26.99
N ALA A 615 18.81 31.91 28.26
CA ALA A 615 17.97 31.12 29.17
C ALA A 615 17.57 31.95 30.39
N TYR A 616 16.77 31.38 31.28
CA TYR A 616 16.47 31.92 32.61
C TYR A 616 16.96 30.97 33.70
N VAL A 617 17.41 31.55 34.81
CA VAL A 617 17.79 30.79 35.99
C VAL A 617 16.54 30.22 36.66
N SER A 618 16.51 28.91 36.92
CA SER A 618 15.40 28.27 37.60
C SER A 618 15.27 28.66 39.06
N GLU A 619 14.10 28.42 39.68
CA GLU A 619 13.83 28.77 41.08
C GLU A 619 14.79 28.07 42.06
N ASP A 620 15.27 26.86 41.73
CA ASP A 620 16.26 26.10 42.50
C ASP A 620 17.70 26.60 42.31
N GLY A 621 17.89 27.61 41.47
CA GLY A 621 19.18 28.19 41.13
C GLY A 621 19.99 27.37 40.09
N THR A 622 19.39 26.40 39.45
CA THR A 622 20.00 25.72 38.29
C THR A 622 19.75 26.49 37.00
N LEU A 623 20.56 26.25 35.98
CA LEU A 623 20.41 26.88 34.67
C LEU A 623 20.43 25.84 33.56
N PHE A 624 19.30 25.65 32.92
CA PHE A 624 19.22 24.81 31.73
C PHE A 624 19.43 25.65 30.47
N ILE A 625 20.38 25.22 29.63
CA ILE A 625 20.69 25.87 28.36
C ILE A 625 20.48 24.84 27.25
N ASP A 626 19.58 25.15 26.30
CA ASP A 626 19.25 24.25 25.19
C ASP A 626 20.39 24.13 24.17
N ASP A 627 21.11 25.24 23.92
CA ASP A 627 22.35 25.22 23.12
C ASP A 627 23.40 26.14 23.73
N LEU A 628 24.42 25.56 24.37
CA LEU A 628 25.47 26.30 25.04
C LEU A 628 26.36 27.01 24.01
N PRO A 629 26.32 28.36 23.94
CA PRO A 629 27.13 29.10 22.99
C PRO A 629 28.61 28.99 23.30
N ALA A 630 29.44 29.26 22.31
CA ALA A 630 30.90 29.24 22.46
C ALA A 630 31.50 30.46 23.19
N GLY A 631 30.68 31.43 23.56
CA GLY A 631 31.11 32.69 24.20
C GLY A 631 30.71 32.78 25.67
N PRO A 632 31.15 33.84 26.38
CA PRO A 632 30.78 34.11 27.75
C PRO A 632 29.29 34.36 27.91
N LEU A 633 28.73 33.88 29.01
CA LEU A 633 27.36 34.12 29.45
C LEU A 633 27.36 35.04 30.67
N TYR A 634 26.33 35.84 30.76
CA TYR A 634 26.16 36.80 31.82
C TYR A 634 24.79 36.67 32.48
N ALA A 635 24.77 36.76 33.80
CA ALA A 635 23.54 36.81 34.59
C ALA A 635 23.69 37.87 35.70
N HIS A 636 22.66 38.01 36.55
CA HIS A 636 22.71 38.87 37.72
C HIS A 636 22.81 38.02 39.00
N ARG A 637 23.59 38.49 40.00
CA ARG A 637 23.57 37.96 41.35
C ARG A 637 22.43 38.57 42.16
N PRO A 638 22.03 37.91 43.27
CA PRO A 638 21.18 38.58 44.25
C PRO A 638 21.77 39.94 44.67
N GLY A 639 20.96 40.99 44.53
CA GLY A 639 21.43 42.38 44.72
C GLY A 639 21.78 43.15 43.44
N GLY A 640 21.59 42.54 42.25
CA GLY A 640 21.63 43.21 40.93
C GLY A 640 23.02 43.31 40.29
N ALA A 641 24.08 42.84 40.91
CA ALA A 641 25.43 42.86 40.32
C ALA A 641 25.51 41.89 39.13
N ARG A 642 25.98 42.36 37.98
CA ARG A 642 26.22 41.51 36.80
C ARG A 642 27.43 40.58 37.04
N CYS A 643 27.29 39.32 36.72
CA CYS A 643 28.37 38.31 36.82
C CYS A 643 28.55 37.55 35.51
N ALA A 644 29.76 37.10 35.27
CA ALA A 644 30.06 36.18 34.18
C ALA A 644 29.92 34.74 34.66
N ILE A 645 29.27 33.88 33.89
CA ILE A 645 29.13 32.46 34.17
C ILE A 645 30.39 31.73 33.66
N ALA A 646 31.23 31.27 34.57
CA ALA A 646 32.43 30.51 34.28
C ALA A 646 32.18 29.02 34.54
N LEU A 647 32.40 28.20 33.52
CA LEU A 647 32.32 26.72 33.65
C LEU A 647 33.57 26.23 34.43
N THR A 648 33.34 25.44 35.45
CA THR A 648 34.42 24.82 36.25
C THR A 648 34.74 23.40 35.84
N THR A 649 33.82 22.77 35.09
CA THR A 649 34.02 21.42 34.52
C THR A 649 34.06 21.54 32.99
N PRO A 650 35.00 20.78 32.34
CA PRO A 650 35.05 20.77 30.87
C PRO A 650 33.83 20.07 30.29
N TRP A 651 33.45 20.48 29.06
CA TRP A 651 32.43 19.79 28.29
C TRP A 651 32.91 18.37 27.95
N VAL A 652 32.11 17.36 28.30
CA VAL A 652 32.31 15.97 27.87
C VAL A 652 31.02 15.50 27.17
N ASP A 653 31.14 15.20 25.89
CA ASP A 653 30.00 14.68 25.12
C ASP A 653 29.69 13.24 25.62
N ARG A 654 28.48 13.02 26.14
CA ARG A 654 27.98 11.73 26.60
C ARG A 654 26.93 11.23 25.62
N PRO A 655 27.25 10.25 24.77
CA PRO A 655 26.26 9.70 23.84
C PRO A 655 25.05 9.16 24.62
N GLY A 656 23.83 9.54 24.14
CA GLY A 656 22.56 9.12 24.74
C GLY A 656 22.06 9.96 25.93
N SER A 657 22.83 10.94 26.42
CA SER A 657 22.35 11.89 27.43
C SER A 657 21.61 13.05 26.77
N LEU A 658 20.47 13.44 27.36
CA LEU A 658 19.70 14.60 26.91
C LEU A 658 20.46 15.92 27.13
N TYR A 659 21.23 16.01 28.20
CA TYR A 659 22.05 17.17 28.54
C TYR A 659 23.31 16.74 29.29
N THR A 660 24.32 17.61 29.32
CA THR A 660 25.52 17.45 30.11
C THR A 660 25.37 18.26 31.40
N LEU A 661 25.58 17.59 32.55
CA LEU A 661 25.63 18.28 33.84
C LEU A 661 27.00 18.93 33.97
N LEU A 662 27.04 20.22 34.19
CA LEU A 662 28.26 21.01 34.35
C LEU A 662 28.18 21.85 35.62
N SER A 663 29.32 21.97 36.30
CA SER A 663 29.47 22.93 37.41
C SER A 663 29.93 24.25 36.86
N ALA A 664 29.34 25.33 37.38
CA ALA A 664 29.64 26.71 36.97
C ALA A 664 29.69 27.63 38.19
N ARG A 665 30.31 28.78 38.03
CA ARG A 665 30.35 29.85 39.00
C ARG A 665 29.96 31.16 38.38
N CYS A 666 29.27 31.99 39.14
CA CYS A 666 28.93 33.37 38.77
C CYS A 666 30.00 34.32 39.33
N VAL A 667 30.94 34.74 38.48
CA VAL A 667 32.11 35.55 38.88
C VAL A 667 31.83 37.02 38.50
N ILE A 668 32.04 37.98 39.43
CA ILE A 668 31.86 39.43 39.22
C ILE A 668 33.05 39.98 38.48
#